data_5158d74ad45798da4201f90a7814f56e
#
_entry.id   5158d74ad45798da4201f90a7814f56e
#
_cell.length_a   1.000
_cell.length_b   1.000
_cell.length_c   1.000
_cell.angle_alpha   90.00
_cell.angle_beta   90.00
_cell.angle_gamma   90.00
#
_symmetry.space_group_name_H-M   'P 1'
#
loop_
_entity.id
_entity.type
_entity.pdbx_description
1 polymer ?
#
loop_
_entity_poly.entity_id
_entity_poly.type
_entity_poly.pdbx_seq_one_letter_code
_entity_poly.pdbx_strand_id
1 'polypeptide(L)'
;MHSASTPAQGYTPDTNEGETVHDAPQENGANGSHGSDVQASQHVRHPYQAQPPSPANEAAGEGVESEQPGQVPQLQAEQPPAPQPDMTQQPPETPPSVPAPQPAQGGAMPPAMPAGDAPPPTKGKPKRLGEKLVDMGLISDDQLEIALREQKSNKKLLGAVLVDMNFITESALGEVLAESAGAEKFDPSATMLDPNLIAAVPKDVCVRQKVIPVSQQPDGTVYLAMADVYNVLAIDQVRRHLDKSAKIVPLYSTESELLELIDQYYEYEMSIDGILREIETGIRENNQLDGREEGYVNPTVRLVNALLVDAIKQDASDIHFEPEGTFLRLRYRVDGKLQQIRSFHRDYWAAMCVRLKIMSGMNIAETRNPQDGRIGMRTLGREIDFRVATQPTVHGENIVLRILDKSKALLPLEKLGFTEHNINLLKRCLKRPEGIIIVTGPTGSGKTTTLYSILGYINSIDVNIMTLEDPVEYQLPMIRQTNVREGTVDFHSGIKSLMRQDPDIIFVGEVRDEETALMAVRAALTGHQVYTTLHTNDAMGAIPRLGDIGVPAHLLAGSLIATMAQRLARKLCSECKTPRPATEEECRVLQVDPAEPPTIYDANGCAACAHKGYKGRTAILEIMRIDKGMDELIATHATRNHMMEYALENGFIPMVQDGIAKVLKGEIDLAELINTVDLTDRL
;
A
#
# COMPACT_ATOMS: atom_id res chain seq x y z
N MET A 1 60.82 -1.56 -32.72
CA MET A 1 61.80 -2.69 -32.69
C MET A 1 60.93 -3.94 -32.69
N HIS A 2 60.94 -4.52 -33.87
CA HIS A 2 61.10 -5.94 -34.23
C HIS A 2 60.09 -6.89 -33.60
N SER A 3 59.33 -7.58 -34.27
CA SER A 3 59.23 -8.32 -35.56
C SER A 3 58.53 -9.64 -35.25
N ALA A 4 57.42 -9.88 -35.93
CA ALA A 4 57.24 -10.94 -36.96
C ALA A 4 57.33 -12.37 -36.40
N SER A 5 56.48 -13.33 -36.68
CA SER A 5 55.96 -13.78 -37.97
C SER A 5 55.00 -14.98 -37.77
N THR A 6 54.00 -15.07 -38.61
CA THR A 6 53.25 -16.26 -39.07
C THR A 6 54.20 -17.20 -39.86
N PRO A 7 53.89 -18.50 -40.28
CA PRO A 7 52.66 -18.95 -40.95
C PRO A 7 52.22 -20.42 -40.64
N ALA A 8 50.98 -20.85 -40.87
CA ALA A 8 50.29 -21.39 -42.06
C ALA A 8 50.50 -22.91 -42.35
N GLN A 9 49.43 -23.54 -42.77
CA GLN A 9 49.12 -24.69 -43.65
C GLN A 9 48.28 -25.75 -42.91
N GLY A 10 47.08 -26.12 -43.25
CA GLY A 10 46.48 -26.29 -44.61
C GLY A 10 46.25 -27.79 -44.82
N TYR A 11 44.98 -28.18 -44.96
CA TYR A 11 44.55 -29.20 -45.92
C TYR A 11 43.04 -29.50 -45.82
N THR A 12 42.31 -29.25 -46.86
CA THR A 12 41.10 -29.89 -47.40
C THR A 12 41.54 -30.83 -48.52
N PRO A 13 40.72 -31.58 -49.27
CA PRO A 13 39.30 -31.99 -49.22
C PRO A 13 39.10 -33.52 -49.50
N ASP A 14 37.84 -33.99 -49.65
CA ASP A 14 37.22 -34.76 -50.76
C ASP A 14 35.91 -35.43 -50.30
N THR A 15 34.80 -35.05 -50.87
CA THR A 15 33.95 -35.57 -51.96
C THR A 15 33.53 -37.05 -51.91
N ASN A 16 32.25 -37.34 -51.92
CA ASN A 16 31.41 -37.95 -52.98
C ASN A 16 30.05 -38.36 -52.40
N GLU A 17 28.93 -37.82 -52.90
CA GLU A 17 28.07 -38.30 -54.02
C GLU A 17 27.29 -39.60 -53.77
N GLY A 18 25.98 -39.49 -54.08
CA GLY A 18 25.08 -40.58 -54.50
C GLY A 18 23.72 -40.56 -53.86
N GLU A 19 22.72 -39.85 -54.38
CA GLU A 19 21.62 -40.28 -55.28
C GLU A 19 21.00 -41.64 -54.91
N THR A 20 19.68 -41.83 -54.78
CA THR A 20 18.49 -41.69 -55.63
C THR A 20 17.26 -42.17 -54.85
N VAL A 21 16.13 -41.47 -54.83
CA VAL A 21 14.88 -41.57 -55.61
C VAL A 21 14.03 -42.86 -55.47
N HIS A 22 12.74 -42.68 -55.44
CA HIS A 22 11.53 -43.54 -55.67
C HIS A 22 10.93 -44.19 -54.42
N ASP A 23 9.67 -44.25 -54.20
CA ASP A 23 8.37 -44.09 -54.87
C ASP A 23 7.33 -44.67 -53.92
N ALA A 24 6.17 -44.11 -53.93
CA ALA A 24 4.97 -44.73 -53.36
C ALA A 24 4.43 -45.82 -54.30
N PRO A 25 3.63 -46.77 -53.85
CA PRO A 25 2.22 -46.67 -54.20
C PRO A 25 1.20 -47.25 -53.19
N GLN A 26 0.04 -46.73 -53.36
CA GLN A 26 -1.34 -47.14 -53.17
C GLN A 26 -1.71 -48.63 -53.00
N GLU A 27 -2.82 -48.83 -52.28
CA GLU A 27 -4.06 -49.53 -52.56
C GLU A 27 -4.40 -50.85 -51.86
N ASN A 28 -5.69 -50.89 -51.41
CA ASN A 28 -6.70 -51.97 -51.39
C ASN A 28 -6.57 -53.06 -50.30
N GLY A 29 -7.58 -53.36 -49.60
CA GLY A 29 -9.01 -53.45 -49.80
C GLY A 29 -9.67 -54.30 -48.74
N ALA A 30 -10.85 -53.95 -48.49
CA ALA A 30 -12.11 -54.71 -48.40
C ALA A 30 -12.49 -55.54 -47.16
N ASN A 31 -13.69 -55.22 -46.72
CA ASN A 31 -14.85 -56.02 -46.36
C ASN A 31 -15.08 -56.43 -44.89
N GLY A 32 -16.30 -55.94 -44.44
CA GLY A 32 -17.37 -56.79 -43.85
C GLY A 32 -18.07 -56.15 -42.67
N SER A 33 -19.11 -55.42 -42.92
CA SER A 33 -20.55 -55.52 -42.75
C SER A 33 -21.11 -55.68 -41.29
N HIS A 34 -22.14 -54.89 -41.14
CA HIS A 34 -23.38 -54.83 -40.29
C HIS A 34 -23.34 -53.69 -39.32
N GLY A 35 -24.15 -52.67 -39.36
CA GLY A 35 -25.57 -52.50 -39.71
C GLY A 35 -26.34 -52.12 -38.47
N SER A 36 -26.67 -50.82 -38.35
CA SER A 36 -28.01 -50.38 -37.91
C SER A 36 -28.07 -48.87 -37.73
N ASP A 37 -29.03 -48.32 -38.43
CA ASP A 37 -29.48 -46.94 -38.50
C ASP A 37 -29.74 -46.28 -37.13
N VAL A 38 -29.43 -44.98 -37.00
CA VAL A 38 -30.36 -43.96 -36.51
C VAL A 38 -29.94 -42.56 -37.01
N GLN A 39 -30.94 -41.89 -37.49
CA GLN A 39 -31.02 -40.67 -38.25
C GLN A 39 -30.33 -39.45 -37.62
N ALA A 40 -29.67 -38.66 -38.50
CA ALA A 40 -29.29 -37.28 -38.29
C ALA A 40 -30.49 -36.33 -38.41
N SER A 41 -30.68 -35.47 -37.46
CA SER A 41 -31.49 -34.24 -37.62
C SER A 41 -30.61 -33.02 -37.45
N GLN A 42 -30.43 -32.33 -38.55
CA GLN A 42 -29.91 -30.99 -38.59
C GLN A 42 -30.92 -30.02 -37.98
N HIS A 43 -30.55 -29.15 -37.06
CA HIS A 43 -31.28 -27.94 -36.72
C HIS A 43 -30.41 -26.71 -36.90
N VAL A 44 -30.87 -25.93 -37.87
CA VAL A 44 -30.49 -24.61 -38.33
C VAL A 44 -30.71 -23.59 -37.18
N ARG A 45 -29.74 -22.70 -36.97
CA ARG A 45 -29.88 -21.50 -36.12
C ARG A 45 -30.68 -20.43 -36.89
N HIS A 46 -31.73 -19.88 -36.23
CA HIS A 46 -32.33 -18.59 -36.59
C HIS A 46 -32.26 -17.61 -35.40
N PRO A 47 -32.12 -16.30 -35.68
CA PRO A 47 -31.93 -15.28 -34.68
C PRO A 47 -33.27 -14.80 -34.09
N TYR A 48 -33.27 -14.50 -32.77
CA TYR A 48 -34.39 -13.91 -32.06
C TYR A 48 -34.60 -12.44 -32.50
N GLN A 49 -35.79 -12.17 -33.05
CA GLN A 49 -36.36 -10.83 -33.13
C GLN A 49 -37.36 -10.65 -31.98
N ALA A 50 -37.23 -9.52 -31.28
CA ALA A 50 -38.13 -9.08 -30.23
C ALA A 50 -39.43 -8.52 -30.86
N GLN A 51 -40.60 -8.93 -30.35
CA GLN A 51 -41.91 -8.33 -30.62
C GLN A 51 -42.39 -7.50 -29.43
N PRO A 52 -43.10 -6.37 -29.67
CA PRO A 52 -43.70 -5.53 -28.65
C PRO A 52 -45.05 -6.10 -28.14
N PRO A 53 -45.49 -5.68 -26.92
CA PRO A 53 -46.76 -6.19 -26.37
C PRO A 53 -47.98 -5.46 -26.94
N SER A 54 -49.03 -6.21 -27.23
CA SER A 54 -50.38 -5.77 -27.63
C SER A 54 -51.31 -5.59 -26.42
N PRO A 55 -52.38 -4.77 -26.54
CA PRO A 55 -53.13 -4.21 -25.43
C PRO A 55 -54.29 -5.12 -24.93
N ALA A 56 -54.68 -4.83 -23.70
CA ALA A 56 -55.72 -5.51 -22.94
C ALA A 56 -57.14 -5.20 -23.42
N ASN A 57 -58.00 -6.17 -23.24
CA ASN A 57 -59.46 -6.07 -23.50
C ASN A 57 -60.21 -5.70 -22.19
N GLU A 58 -61.19 -4.80 -22.40
CA GLU A 58 -62.19 -4.39 -21.43
C GLU A 58 -63.30 -5.47 -21.20
N ALA A 59 -63.84 -5.55 -20.01
CA ALA A 59 -65.28 -5.69 -19.80
C ALA A 59 -65.68 -5.54 -18.31
N ALA A 60 -66.52 -4.49 -18.09
CA ALA A 60 -67.76 -4.38 -17.31
C ALA A 60 -67.77 -4.92 -15.84
N GLY A 61 -68.21 -4.19 -14.86
CA GLY A 61 -69.33 -3.28 -14.71
C GLY A 61 -69.62 -3.00 -13.23
N GLU A 62 -70.41 -1.95 -13.00
CA GLU A 62 -71.16 -1.56 -11.81
C GLU A 62 -70.36 -0.98 -10.61
N GLY A 63 -70.37 0.29 -10.33
CA GLY A 63 -71.49 1.11 -9.87
C GLY A 63 -71.19 1.50 -8.43
N VAL A 64 -71.13 2.81 -8.16
CA VAL A 64 -71.63 3.52 -6.99
C VAL A 64 -70.71 4.63 -6.49
N GLU A 65 -71.30 5.83 -6.59
CA GLU A 65 -71.21 7.07 -5.81
C GLU A 65 -69.88 7.85 -5.62
N SER A 66 -69.99 9.05 -6.11
CA SER A 66 -69.18 10.22 -5.89
C SER A 66 -69.17 10.68 -4.43
N GLU A 67 -68.03 10.82 -3.83
CA GLU A 67 -67.83 11.76 -2.74
C GLU A 67 -66.63 12.70 -3.07
N GLN A 68 -66.86 14.02 -2.88
CA GLN A 68 -65.94 15.09 -3.11
C GLN A 68 -64.82 15.13 -2.06
N PRO A 69 -63.59 15.58 -2.39
CA PRO A 69 -62.50 15.65 -1.44
C PRO A 69 -62.66 16.76 -0.43
N GLY A 70 -62.69 16.40 0.84
CA GLY A 70 -62.67 17.31 1.97
C GLY A 70 -61.36 18.08 2.09
N GLN A 71 -61.49 19.36 2.36
CA GLN A 71 -60.41 20.29 2.65
C GLN A 71 -59.58 19.83 3.86
N VAL A 72 -58.28 19.77 3.69
CA VAL A 72 -57.31 19.64 4.78
C VAL A 72 -57.11 20.98 5.46
N PRO A 73 -57.23 21.11 6.80
CA PRO A 73 -56.97 22.37 7.50
C PRO A 73 -55.48 22.71 7.45
N GLN A 74 -55.15 23.91 7.02
CA GLN A 74 -53.83 24.53 7.19
C GLN A 74 -53.60 24.81 8.68
N LEU A 75 -52.63 24.13 9.25
CA LEU A 75 -52.00 24.51 10.51
C LEU A 75 -51.12 25.74 10.25
N GLN A 76 -51.54 26.86 10.82
CA GLN A 76 -50.76 28.10 10.90
C GLN A 76 -49.53 27.82 11.77
N ALA A 77 -48.35 28.01 11.22
CA ALA A 77 -47.11 28.04 11.98
C ALA A 77 -47.05 29.35 12.77
N GLU A 78 -47.08 29.24 14.08
CA GLU A 78 -46.76 30.34 14.99
C GLU A 78 -45.28 30.69 14.87
N GLN A 79 -44.99 31.96 14.55
CA GLN A 79 -43.66 32.54 14.60
C GLN A 79 -43.24 32.73 16.07
N PRO A 80 -42.02 32.37 16.48
CA PRO A 80 -41.52 32.72 17.81
C PRO A 80 -41.29 34.24 17.90
N PRO A 81 -41.54 34.85 19.08
CA PRO A 81 -41.37 36.28 19.29
C PRO A 81 -39.90 36.71 19.22
N ALA A 82 -39.64 37.86 18.62
CA ALA A 82 -38.35 38.51 18.55
C ALA A 82 -37.80 38.82 19.95
N PRO A 83 -36.49 38.63 20.20
CA PRO A 83 -35.88 38.98 21.47
C PRO A 83 -35.82 40.53 21.64
N GLN A 84 -36.26 40.99 22.80
CA GLN A 84 -36.11 42.40 23.23
C GLN A 84 -34.64 42.70 23.55
N PRO A 85 -34.12 43.90 23.30
CA PRO A 85 -32.75 44.26 23.63
C PRO A 85 -32.58 44.46 25.14
N ASP A 86 -31.70 43.69 25.74
CA ASP A 86 -31.23 43.83 27.11
C ASP A 86 -30.26 45.03 27.21
N MET A 87 -30.69 46.07 27.87
CA MET A 87 -29.92 47.29 28.13
C MET A 87 -29.18 47.17 29.45
N THR A 88 -28.13 46.35 29.51
CA THR A 88 -27.11 46.44 30.59
C THR A 88 -25.86 45.68 30.22
N GLN A 89 -24.98 46.24 29.41
CA GLN A 89 -23.56 45.94 29.46
C GLN A 89 -22.75 47.18 29.03
N GLN A 90 -22.02 47.73 29.99
CA GLN A 90 -20.99 48.75 29.76
C GLN A 90 -19.86 48.16 28.90
N PRO A 91 -19.21 48.97 28.03
CA PRO A 91 -18.09 48.49 27.23
C PRO A 91 -16.86 48.19 28.14
N PRO A 92 -16.05 47.15 27.82
CA PRO A 92 -14.86 46.86 28.57
C PRO A 92 -13.78 47.93 28.34
N GLU A 93 -13.17 48.36 29.44
CA GLU A 93 -12.03 49.29 29.46
C GLU A 93 -10.84 48.70 28.73
N THR A 94 -10.23 49.50 27.89
CA THR A 94 -8.97 49.19 27.21
C THR A 94 -7.82 49.03 28.22
N PRO A 95 -6.98 47.99 28.15
CA PRO A 95 -5.80 47.89 28.99
C PRO A 95 -4.75 48.93 28.58
N PRO A 96 -3.95 49.45 29.55
CA PRO A 96 -2.98 50.50 29.30
C PRO A 96 -1.82 50.00 28.41
N SER A 97 -1.49 50.86 27.45
CA SER A 97 -0.35 50.71 26.54
C SER A 97 0.99 50.62 27.27
N VAL A 98 1.75 49.56 27.01
CA VAL A 98 3.13 49.39 27.43
C VAL A 98 4.01 50.31 26.55
N PRO A 99 4.90 51.13 27.12
CA PRO A 99 5.80 51.98 26.33
C PRO A 99 6.94 51.18 25.69
N ALA A 100 7.23 51.49 24.43
CA ALA A 100 8.35 50.95 23.66
C ALA A 100 9.73 51.20 24.32
N PRO A 101 10.67 50.25 24.23
CA PRO A 101 12.00 50.44 24.76
C PRO A 101 12.79 51.41 23.88
N GLN A 102 13.40 52.44 24.51
CA GLN A 102 14.34 53.37 23.90
C GLN A 102 15.72 52.68 23.69
N PRO A 103 16.47 53.06 22.65
CA PRO A 103 17.80 52.50 22.40
C PRO A 103 18.82 52.97 23.41
N ALA A 104 19.52 52.00 24.04
CA ALA A 104 20.60 52.27 24.97
C ALA A 104 21.85 52.85 24.27
N GLN A 105 22.28 53.99 24.76
CA GLN A 105 23.56 54.64 24.42
C GLN A 105 24.74 53.88 25.01
N GLY A 106 25.83 53.84 24.28
CA GLY A 106 27.05 53.12 24.57
C GLY A 106 27.68 53.47 25.93
N GLY A 107 28.09 52.45 26.65
CA GLY A 107 28.90 52.54 27.85
C GLY A 107 30.13 51.61 27.70
N ALA A 108 31.28 52.14 27.97
CA ALA A 108 32.60 51.57 27.83
C ALA A 108 32.83 50.28 28.60
N MET A 109 33.58 49.35 28.04
CA MET A 109 34.12 48.14 28.68
C MET A 109 35.02 48.49 29.89
N PRO A 110 34.84 47.82 31.02
CA PRO A 110 35.86 47.77 32.09
C PRO A 110 36.90 46.67 31.80
N PRO A 111 38.13 46.78 32.36
CA PRO A 111 39.27 45.95 32.01
C PRO A 111 39.17 44.52 32.61
N ALA A 112 39.82 43.58 31.95
CA ALA A 112 39.95 42.19 32.27
C ALA A 112 40.58 41.97 33.67
N MET A 113 39.97 41.16 34.51
CA MET A 113 40.56 40.59 35.71
C MET A 113 41.07 39.16 35.49
N PRO A 114 42.09 38.69 36.20
CA PRO A 114 42.83 37.47 35.90
C PRO A 114 42.09 36.20 36.24
N ALA A 115 42.43 35.14 35.52
CA ALA A 115 41.88 33.78 35.65
C ALA A 115 42.07 33.25 37.07
N GLY A 116 40.95 33.01 37.77
CA GLY A 116 40.86 32.25 38.94
C GLY A 116 40.19 30.91 38.66
N ASP A 117 40.70 29.85 39.27
CA ASP A 117 40.34 28.46 39.11
C ASP A 117 38.83 28.20 39.02
N ALA A 118 38.42 27.56 37.94
CA ALA A 118 37.07 27.06 37.81
C ALA A 118 36.83 25.91 38.82
N PRO A 119 35.69 25.91 39.55
CA PRO A 119 35.35 24.77 40.39
C PRO A 119 35.05 23.55 39.50
N PRO A 120 35.29 22.30 39.99
CA PRO A 120 35.04 21.10 39.22
C PRO A 120 33.55 20.96 38.94
N PRO A 121 33.17 20.34 37.76
CA PRO A 121 31.79 20.23 37.38
C PRO A 121 31.01 19.42 38.41
N THR A 122 30.02 20.07 39.00
CA THR A 122 29.04 19.40 39.88
C THR A 122 28.29 18.38 39.01
N LYS A 123 28.35 17.11 39.39
CA LYS A 123 27.53 16.02 38.82
C LYS A 123 26.06 16.42 38.93
N GLY A 124 25.50 16.96 37.88
CA GLY A 124 24.08 17.25 37.75
C GLY A 124 23.27 15.96 37.90
N LYS A 125 22.09 16.03 38.48
CA LYS A 125 21.15 14.92 38.52
C LYS A 125 20.92 14.43 37.09
N PRO A 126 20.83 13.11 36.82
CA PRO A 126 20.60 12.64 35.46
C PRO A 126 19.29 13.23 34.93
N LYS A 127 19.36 13.93 33.78
CA LYS A 127 18.19 14.52 33.14
C LYS A 127 17.20 13.41 32.80
N ARG A 128 15.90 13.71 32.93
CA ARG A 128 14.83 12.77 32.54
C ARG A 128 14.78 12.61 31.03
N LEU A 129 14.26 11.47 30.54
CA LEU A 129 14.18 11.16 29.11
C LEU A 129 13.54 12.29 28.29
N GLY A 130 12.39 12.83 28.75
CA GLY A 130 11.71 13.92 28.06
C GLY A 130 12.58 15.19 27.91
N GLU A 131 13.29 15.58 28.99
CA GLU A 131 14.20 16.73 28.98
C GLU A 131 15.37 16.54 28.02
N LYS A 132 15.88 15.29 27.89
CA LYS A 132 16.93 14.97 26.92
C LYS A 132 16.46 15.08 25.48
N LEU A 133 15.24 14.59 25.18
CA LEU A 133 14.65 14.66 23.85
C LEU A 133 14.42 16.11 23.39
N VAL A 134 14.02 16.98 24.33
CA VAL A 134 13.91 18.43 24.05
C VAL A 134 15.28 19.08 23.84
N ASP A 135 16.26 18.78 24.69
CA ASP A 135 17.63 19.30 24.54
C ASP A 135 18.28 18.90 23.21
N MET A 136 17.96 17.72 22.70
CA MET A 136 18.43 17.22 21.39
C MET A 136 17.60 17.76 20.22
N GLY A 137 16.55 18.54 20.49
CA GLY A 137 15.69 19.12 19.47
C GLY A 137 14.81 18.09 18.74
N LEU A 138 14.63 16.90 19.29
CA LEU A 138 13.81 15.83 18.70
C LEU A 138 12.32 16.03 18.93
N ILE A 139 11.95 16.73 20.03
CA ILE A 139 10.58 17.14 20.34
C ILE A 139 10.60 18.56 20.94
N SER A 140 9.45 19.26 20.86
CA SER A 140 9.27 20.55 21.55
C SER A 140 8.78 20.38 22.98
N ASP A 141 8.91 21.45 23.80
CA ASP A 141 8.36 21.48 25.18
C ASP A 141 6.85 21.21 25.19
N ASP A 142 6.11 21.78 24.22
CA ASP A 142 4.66 21.58 24.08
C ASP A 142 4.32 20.11 23.79
N GLN A 143 5.08 19.48 22.89
CA GLN A 143 4.92 18.06 22.57
C GLN A 143 5.20 17.18 23.78
N LEU A 144 6.22 17.52 24.58
CA LEU A 144 6.52 16.83 25.83
C LEU A 144 5.38 16.98 26.83
N GLU A 145 4.81 18.18 26.99
CA GLU A 145 3.70 18.41 27.93
C GLU A 145 2.45 17.62 27.53
N ILE A 146 2.11 17.59 26.23
CA ILE A 146 0.99 16.81 25.70
C ILE A 146 1.22 15.32 25.97
N ALA A 147 2.41 14.80 25.68
CA ALA A 147 2.75 13.39 25.90
C ALA A 147 2.71 13.00 27.37
N LEU A 148 3.14 13.88 28.28
CA LEU A 148 3.07 13.65 29.72
C LEU A 148 1.63 13.65 30.25
N ARG A 149 0.73 14.45 29.66
CA ARG A 149 -0.71 14.42 29.99
C ARG A 149 -1.33 13.11 29.54
N GLU A 150 -1.02 12.67 28.32
CA GLU A 150 -1.53 11.42 27.77
C GLU A 150 -0.97 10.20 28.54
N GLN A 151 0.29 10.23 28.95
CA GLN A 151 0.90 9.20 29.79
C GLN A 151 0.14 8.98 31.12
N LYS A 152 -0.33 10.06 31.73
CA LYS A 152 -1.13 9.96 32.96
C LYS A 152 -2.47 9.26 32.75
N SER A 153 -3.05 9.41 31.54
CA SER A 153 -4.32 8.80 31.17
C SER A 153 -4.18 7.31 30.86
N ASN A 154 -3.20 6.92 30.04
CA ASN A 154 -3.09 5.57 29.47
C ASN A 154 -2.06 4.66 30.19
N LYS A 155 -1.28 5.19 31.15
CA LYS A 155 -0.25 4.49 31.92
C LYS A 155 0.86 3.82 31.09
N LYS A 156 1.03 4.22 29.83
CA LYS A 156 2.13 3.75 28.97
C LYS A 156 3.44 4.45 29.33
N LEU A 157 4.57 3.89 28.87
CA LEU A 157 5.87 4.57 28.99
C LEU A 157 5.88 5.84 28.12
N LEU A 158 6.54 6.91 28.58
CA LEU A 158 6.61 8.20 27.87
C LEU A 158 7.11 8.04 26.43
N GLY A 159 8.15 7.21 26.23
CA GLY A 159 8.67 6.94 24.88
C GLY A 159 7.63 6.33 23.96
N ALA A 160 6.85 5.34 24.45
CA ALA A 160 5.79 4.73 23.65
C ALA A 160 4.67 5.73 23.32
N VAL A 161 4.32 6.63 24.25
CA VAL A 161 3.32 7.68 23.99
C VAL A 161 3.81 8.65 22.92
N LEU A 162 5.08 9.07 22.99
CA LEU A 162 5.67 9.97 21.97
C LEU A 162 5.69 9.34 20.58
N VAL A 163 5.96 8.04 20.50
CA VAL A 163 5.90 7.29 19.22
C VAL A 163 4.45 7.11 18.74
N ASP A 164 3.52 6.72 19.63
CA ASP A 164 2.10 6.58 19.32
C ASP A 164 1.48 7.90 18.80
N MET A 165 1.97 9.03 19.30
CA MET A 165 1.55 10.37 18.88
C MET A 165 2.31 10.87 17.64
N ASN A 166 3.23 10.08 17.08
CA ASN A 166 4.10 10.45 15.96
C ASN A 166 4.95 11.71 16.21
N PHE A 167 5.28 12.03 17.45
CA PHE A 167 6.18 13.13 17.80
C PHE A 167 7.64 12.77 17.60
N ILE A 168 7.97 11.47 17.69
CA ILE A 168 9.30 10.91 17.47
C ILE A 168 9.18 9.53 16.80
N THR A 169 10.16 9.16 15.99
CA THR A 169 10.22 7.79 15.45
C THR A 169 10.78 6.81 16.48
N GLU A 170 10.37 5.54 16.40
CA GLU A 170 10.86 4.48 17.28
C GLU A 170 12.39 4.35 17.22
N SER A 171 12.97 4.51 16.02
CA SER A 171 14.43 4.48 15.84
C SER A 171 15.15 5.62 16.55
N ALA A 172 14.66 6.87 16.40
CA ALA A 172 15.27 8.03 17.06
C ALA A 172 15.16 7.96 18.59
N LEU A 173 14.03 7.49 19.11
CA LEU A 173 13.86 7.22 20.53
C LEU A 173 14.89 6.18 21.03
N GLY A 174 15.06 5.12 20.24
CA GLY A 174 15.97 4.04 20.55
C GLY A 174 17.43 4.46 20.64
N GLU A 175 17.87 5.31 19.75
CA GLU A 175 19.23 5.87 19.78
C GLU A 175 19.49 6.65 21.07
N VAL A 176 18.54 7.48 21.50
CA VAL A 176 18.65 8.25 22.75
C VAL A 176 18.65 7.34 24.00
N LEU A 177 17.84 6.27 23.97
CA LEU A 177 17.80 5.30 25.06
C LEU A 177 19.08 4.46 25.15
N ALA A 178 19.60 3.97 24.03
CA ALA A 178 20.86 3.23 23.96
C ALA A 178 22.03 4.08 24.46
N GLU A 179 22.16 5.32 24.00
CA GLU A 179 23.18 6.26 24.45
C GLU A 179 23.09 6.55 25.95
N SER A 180 21.85 6.69 26.45
CA SER A 180 21.59 6.96 27.86
C SER A 180 21.92 5.79 28.79
N ALA A 181 21.79 4.56 28.28
CA ALA A 181 22.06 3.32 29.02
C ALA A 181 23.51 2.85 28.89
N GLY A 182 24.28 3.41 27.96
CA GLY A 182 25.58 2.87 27.56
C GLY A 182 25.47 1.46 26.98
N ALA A 183 24.28 1.09 26.44
CA ALA A 183 24.03 -0.20 25.78
C ALA A 183 24.32 -0.08 24.30
N GLU A 184 24.90 -1.13 23.74
CA GLU A 184 25.11 -1.21 22.29
C GLU A 184 23.77 -1.47 21.59
N LYS A 185 23.60 -0.89 20.38
CA LYS A 185 22.46 -1.17 19.53
C LYS A 185 22.64 -2.55 18.91
N PHE A 186 21.61 -3.39 19.01
CA PHE A 186 21.58 -4.68 18.33
C PHE A 186 21.26 -4.48 16.84
N ASP A 187 22.08 -5.08 15.96
CA ASP A 187 21.84 -5.14 14.53
C ASP A 187 21.46 -6.58 14.10
N PRO A 188 20.17 -6.83 13.80
CA PRO A 188 19.72 -8.15 13.40
C PRO A 188 20.35 -8.66 12.11
N SER A 189 20.78 -7.75 11.22
CA SER A 189 21.34 -8.11 9.92
C SER A 189 22.82 -8.52 10.01
N ALA A 190 23.52 -8.03 11.01
CA ALA A 190 24.94 -8.27 11.23
C ALA A 190 25.22 -9.39 12.25
N THR A 191 24.23 -9.83 13.03
CA THR A 191 24.43 -10.75 14.15
C THR A 191 23.66 -12.05 13.94
N MET A 192 24.36 -13.18 13.97
CA MET A 192 23.77 -14.52 13.92
C MET A 192 23.25 -14.90 15.30
N LEU A 193 21.96 -15.19 15.42
CA LEU A 193 21.35 -15.66 16.66
C LEU A 193 21.67 -17.15 16.90
N ASP A 194 21.90 -17.53 18.16
CA ASP A 194 22.13 -18.93 18.55
C ASP A 194 20.78 -19.68 18.72
N PRO A 195 20.45 -20.64 17.82
CA PRO A 195 19.18 -21.36 17.91
C PRO A 195 18.99 -22.15 19.20
N ASN A 196 20.08 -22.68 19.78
CA ASN A 196 20.01 -23.45 21.04
C ASN A 196 19.68 -22.54 22.21
N LEU A 197 20.24 -21.34 22.21
CA LEU A 197 19.97 -20.35 23.25
C LEU A 197 18.54 -19.81 23.17
N ILE A 198 18.04 -19.64 21.95
CA ILE A 198 16.64 -19.23 21.70
C ILE A 198 15.69 -20.34 22.19
N ALA A 199 15.94 -21.60 21.83
CA ALA A 199 15.11 -22.71 22.25
C ALA A 199 15.05 -22.91 23.79
N ALA A 200 16.07 -22.44 24.53
CA ALA A 200 16.10 -22.51 25.97
C ALA A 200 15.09 -21.55 26.67
N VAL A 201 14.68 -20.46 26.01
CA VAL A 201 13.77 -19.47 26.58
C VAL A 201 12.40 -19.58 25.91
N PRO A 202 11.29 -19.79 26.64
CA PRO A 202 9.95 -19.92 26.02
C PRO A 202 9.50 -18.67 25.25
N LYS A 203 8.83 -18.86 24.11
CA LYS A 203 8.30 -17.78 23.25
C LYS A 203 7.44 -16.77 24.03
N ASP A 204 6.58 -17.26 24.93
CA ASP A 204 5.69 -16.41 25.74
C ASP A 204 6.44 -15.44 26.64
N VAL A 205 7.62 -15.84 27.15
CA VAL A 205 8.52 -14.97 27.92
C VAL A 205 9.13 -13.92 27.01
N CYS A 206 9.63 -14.30 25.85
CA CYS A 206 10.22 -13.39 24.89
C CYS A 206 9.23 -12.34 24.40
N VAL A 207 8.03 -12.74 24.02
CA VAL A 207 6.96 -11.82 23.56
C VAL A 207 6.50 -10.89 24.69
N ARG A 208 6.24 -11.44 25.88
CA ARG A 208 5.73 -10.65 27.02
C ARG A 208 6.74 -9.63 27.53
N GLN A 209 8.02 -10.01 27.58
CA GLN A 209 9.09 -9.16 28.05
C GLN A 209 9.77 -8.36 26.94
N LYS A 210 9.44 -8.62 25.64
CA LYS A 210 10.03 -7.98 24.46
C LYS A 210 11.55 -8.12 24.45
N VAL A 211 12.00 -9.38 24.56
CA VAL A 211 13.42 -9.75 24.63
C VAL A 211 13.68 -10.98 23.76
N ILE A 212 14.89 -11.11 23.24
CA ILE A 212 15.36 -12.32 22.58
C ILE A 212 16.83 -12.57 22.92
N PRO A 213 17.22 -13.80 23.34
CA PRO A 213 18.61 -14.12 23.55
C PRO A 213 19.35 -14.19 22.21
N VAL A 214 20.55 -13.58 22.15
CA VAL A 214 21.31 -13.39 20.91
C VAL A 214 22.42 -14.43 20.79
N SER A 215 23.36 -14.42 21.70
CA SER A 215 24.54 -15.29 21.68
C SER A 215 25.12 -15.50 23.08
N GLN A 216 25.85 -16.59 23.24
CA GLN A 216 26.60 -16.86 24.47
C GLN A 216 28.11 -16.87 24.17
N GLN A 217 28.85 -16.12 24.95
CA GLN A 217 30.32 -16.12 24.89
C GLN A 217 30.92 -17.31 25.62
N PRO A 218 32.16 -17.68 25.31
CA PRO A 218 32.85 -18.80 25.99
C PRO A 218 33.02 -18.62 27.50
N ASP A 219 32.95 -17.38 28.01
CA ASP A 219 32.99 -17.04 29.41
C ASP A 219 31.64 -17.18 30.15
N GLY A 220 30.59 -17.63 29.42
CA GLY A 220 29.25 -17.78 29.93
C GLY A 220 28.41 -16.48 29.87
N THR A 221 28.93 -15.39 29.36
CA THR A 221 28.18 -14.14 29.17
C THR A 221 27.16 -14.30 28.06
N VAL A 222 25.90 -13.99 28.32
CA VAL A 222 24.79 -14.04 27.35
C VAL A 222 24.41 -12.63 26.95
N TYR A 223 24.40 -12.36 25.66
CA TYR A 223 23.84 -11.13 25.10
C TYR A 223 22.34 -11.28 24.91
N LEU A 224 21.58 -10.31 25.38
CA LEU A 224 20.12 -10.29 25.37
C LEU A 224 19.63 -9.02 24.68
N ALA A 225 19.05 -9.14 23.49
CA ALA A 225 18.40 -8.01 22.85
C ALA A 225 17.03 -7.73 23.50
N MET A 226 16.76 -6.47 23.82
CA MET A 226 15.57 -6.07 24.58
C MET A 226 15.13 -4.64 24.25
N ALA A 227 13.81 -4.40 24.29
CA ALA A 227 13.23 -3.09 24.00
C ALA A 227 13.44 -2.09 25.15
N ASP A 228 13.50 -2.57 26.38
CA ASP A 228 13.77 -1.77 27.58
C ASP A 228 14.98 -2.35 28.31
N VAL A 229 16.13 -1.76 28.08
CA VAL A 229 17.42 -2.19 28.67
C VAL A 229 17.49 -2.00 30.18
N TYR A 230 16.56 -1.28 30.79
CA TYR A 230 16.44 -1.10 32.23
C TYR A 230 15.49 -2.10 32.90
N ASN A 231 14.83 -2.97 32.15
CA ASN A 231 13.88 -3.95 32.66
C ASN A 231 14.60 -5.14 33.35
N VAL A 232 14.98 -4.96 34.59
CA VAL A 232 15.65 -6.01 35.39
C VAL A 232 14.77 -7.25 35.53
N LEU A 233 13.44 -7.10 35.61
CA LEU A 233 12.51 -8.22 35.73
C LEU A 233 12.55 -9.12 34.50
N ALA A 234 12.69 -8.53 33.30
CA ALA A 234 12.84 -9.29 32.04
C ALA A 234 14.16 -10.10 32.08
N ILE A 235 15.24 -9.46 32.46
CA ILE A 235 16.56 -10.11 32.63
C ILE A 235 16.48 -11.30 33.60
N ASP A 236 15.83 -11.12 34.76
CA ASP A 236 15.69 -12.18 35.75
C ASP A 236 14.77 -13.32 35.30
N GLN A 237 13.73 -13.02 34.49
CA GLN A 237 12.88 -14.06 33.93
C GLN A 237 13.63 -14.88 32.88
N VAL A 238 14.38 -14.24 31.98
CA VAL A 238 15.22 -14.96 31.01
C VAL A 238 16.29 -15.80 31.69
N ARG A 239 16.96 -15.25 32.76
CA ARG A 239 17.98 -15.98 33.53
C ARG A 239 17.45 -17.27 34.14
N ARG A 240 16.16 -17.37 34.49
CA ARG A 240 15.56 -18.62 35.02
C ARG A 240 15.56 -19.78 34.04
N HIS A 241 15.58 -19.47 32.77
CA HIS A 241 15.59 -20.44 31.66
C HIS A 241 17.00 -20.73 31.12
N LEU A 242 17.98 -19.92 31.55
CA LEU A 242 19.40 -20.10 31.24
C LEU A 242 20.18 -20.60 32.48
N ASP A 243 21.48 -20.73 32.32
CA ASP A 243 22.33 -21.04 33.48
C ASP A 243 22.23 -19.89 34.51
N LYS A 244 21.96 -20.24 35.77
CA LYS A 244 21.76 -19.26 36.85
C LYS A 244 22.98 -18.36 37.11
N SER A 245 24.16 -18.82 36.71
CA SER A 245 25.43 -18.09 36.79
C SER A 245 25.70 -17.19 35.59
N ALA A 246 24.88 -17.25 34.53
CA ALA A 246 25.10 -16.49 33.32
C ALA A 246 25.03 -14.97 33.56
N LYS A 247 26.08 -14.27 33.15
CA LYS A 247 26.10 -12.80 33.09
C LYS A 247 25.33 -12.35 31.88
N ILE A 248 24.25 -11.60 32.07
CA ILE A 248 23.44 -11.09 30.94
C ILE A 248 23.85 -9.65 30.64
N VAL A 249 24.17 -9.38 29.39
CA VAL A 249 24.50 -8.05 28.87
C VAL A 249 23.36 -7.61 27.95
N PRO A 250 22.64 -6.53 28.31
CA PRO A 250 21.55 -6.03 27.48
C PRO A 250 22.09 -5.34 26.23
N LEU A 251 21.46 -5.64 25.07
CA LEU A 251 21.58 -4.90 23.82
C LEU A 251 20.25 -4.23 23.54
N TYR A 252 20.27 -3.01 23.04
CA TYR A 252 19.03 -2.32 22.66
C TYR A 252 18.57 -2.74 21.26
N SER A 253 17.28 -3.05 21.12
CA SER A 253 16.59 -3.19 19.84
C SER A 253 15.18 -2.61 19.95
N THR A 254 14.60 -2.21 18.83
CA THR A 254 13.21 -1.71 18.83
C THR A 254 12.22 -2.84 19.14
N GLU A 255 11.05 -2.49 19.68
CA GLU A 255 10.00 -3.48 19.96
C GLU A 255 9.58 -4.21 18.69
N SER A 256 9.49 -3.47 17.56
CA SER A 256 9.10 -4.01 16.25
C SER A 256 10.11 -5.03 15.74
N GLU A 257 11.42 -4.72 15.78
CA GLU A 257 12.50 -5.63 15.38
C GLU A 257 12.51 -6.90 16.25
N LEU A 258 12.34 -6.76 17.56
CA LEU A 258 12.32 -7.90 18.48
C LEU A 258 11.14 -8.84 18.23
N LEU A 259 9.94 -8.30 18.02
CA LEU A 259 8.77 -9.12 17.70
C LEU A 259 8.90 -9.85 16.37
N GLU A 260 9.50 -9.18 15.36
CA GLU A 260 9.80 -9.81 14.07
C GLU A 260 10.79 -10.98 14.23
N LEU A 261 11.86 -10.78 14.98
CA LEU A 261 12.85 -11.83 15.27
C LEU A 261 12.25 -12.98 16.08
N ILE A 262 11.49 -12.68 17.11
CA ILE A 262 10.82 -13.71 17.92
C ILE A 262 9.91 -14.55 17.03
N ASP A 263 9.10 -13.92 16.18
CA ASP A 263 8.23 -14.65 15.27
C ASP A 263 9.06 -15.46 14.25
N GLN A 264 10.14 -14.92 13.72
CA GLN A 264 11.01 -15.63 12.77
C GLN A 264 11.65 -16.89 13.37
N TYR A 265 12.19 -16.81 14.59
CA TYR A 265 12.96 -17.90 15.19
C TYR A 265 12.10 -18.92 15.94
N TYR A 266 10.96 -18.53 16.50
CA TYR A 266 10.02 -19.46 17.15
C TYR A 266 8.93 -20.04 16.24
N GLU A 267 8.91 -19.69 14.93
CA GLU A 267 7.91 -20.15 13.96
C GLU A 267 8.01 -21.64 13.56
N TYR A 268 9.01 -22.36 14.02
CA TYR A 268 9.11 -23.80 13.71
C TYR A 268 7.88 -24.62 14.18
N GLU A 269 7.08 -24.06 15.09
CA GLU A 269 5.84 -24.70 15.57
C GLU A 269 4.61 -24.49 14.65
N MET A 270 4.71 -23.64 13.61
CA MET A 270 3.57 -23.29 12.74
C MET A 270 3.74 -23.76 11.29
N SER A 271 4.35 -24.90 11.05
CA SER A 271 4.33 -25.49 9.70
C SER A 271 2.88 -25.82 9.29
N ILE A 272 2.41 -25.24 8.19
CA ILE A 272 1.08 -25.51 7.64
C ILE A 272 0.91 -27.03 7.43
N ASP A 273 1.95 -27.71 6.98
CA ASP A 273 1.95 -29.16 6.73
C ASP A 273 1.86 -29.97 8.04
N GLY A 274 2.52 -29.49 9.12
CA GLY A 274 2.40 -30.08 10.45
C GLY A 274 0.99 -29.95 11.03
N ILE A 275 0.37 -28.77 10.88
CA ILE A 275 -1.02 -28.54 11.31
C ILE A 275 -1.99 -29.42 10.52
N LEU A 276 -1.80 -29.56 9.22
CA LEU A 276 -2.64 -30.41 8.37
C LEU A 276 -2.53 -31.90 8.79
N ARG A 277 -1.32 -32.40 9.05
CA ARG A 277 -1.13 -33.76 9.57
C ARG A 277 -1.82 -33.95 10.93
N GLU A 278 -1.72 -32.97 11.82
CA GLU A 278 -2.42 -33.03 13.11
C GLU A 278 -3.94 -33.12 12.92
N ILE A 279 -4.51 -32.34 11.97
CA ILE A 279 -5.95 -32.43 11.66
C ILE A 279 -6.33 -33.80 11.09
N GLU A 280 -5.50 -34.35 10.19
CA GLU A 280 -5.76 -35.62 9.50
C GLU A 280 -5.58 -36.84 10.40
N THR A 281 -4.55 -36.84 11.22
CA THR A 281 -4.16 -38.00 12.03
C THR A 281 -4.68 -37.94 13.48
N GLY A 282 -5.06 -36.77 13.96
CA GLY A 282 -5.34 -36.50 15.37
C GLY A 282 -4.12 -36.62 16.29
N ILE A 283 -2.92 -36.83 15.72
CA ILE A 283 -1.67 -37.04 16.47
C ILE A 283 -0.88 -35.72 16.48
N ARG A 284 -0.57 -35.21 17.67
CA ARG A 284 0.30 -34.04 17.85
C ARG A 284 1.77 -34.43 17.64
N GLU A 285 2.50 -33.75 16.77
CA GLU A 285 3.96 -33.98 16.55
C GLU A 285 4.84 -33.55 17.75
N ASN A 286 4.30 -32.78 18.71
CA ASN A 286 5.06 -32.31 19.87
C ASN A 286 4.60 -32.91 21.19
N ASN A 287 5.20 -34.04 21.53
CA ASN A 287 5.07 -34.72 22.84
C ASN A 287 6.05 -34.24 23.90
N GLN A 288 6.55 -33.00 23.86
CA GLN A 288 7.51 -32.51 24.83
C GLN A 288 7.19 -31.11 25.34
N LEU A 289 6.03 -30.96 25.97
CA LEU A 289 5.85 -29.93 26.99
C LEU A 289 4.66 -30.33 27.89
N ASP A 290 5.03 -30.64 29.11
CA ASP A 290 4.23 -30.97 30.27
C ASP A 290 2.79 -30.45 30.34
N GLY A 291 1.83 -31.36 30.52
CA GLY A 291 0.77 -31.41 31.51
C GLY A 291 0.00 -30.14 31.90
N ARG A 292 -0.17 -29.14 31.00
CA ARG A 292 -1.10 -28.04 31.22
C ARG A 292 -2.07 -27.94 30.06
N GLU A 293 -3.30 -28.40 30.28
CA GLU A 293 -4.43 -28.31 29.34
C GLU A 293 -4.92 -26.86 29.08
N GLU A 294 -4.32 -25.87 29.70
CA GLU A 294 -4.67 -24.45 29.54
C GLU A 294 -3.93 -23.87 28.33
N GLY A 295 -4.61 -23.89 27.14
CA GLY A 295 -4.13 -23.19 25.98
C GLY A 295 -4.22 -23.89 24.63
N TYR A 296 -4.91 -25.07 24.57
CA TYR A 296 -5.11 -25.75 23.29
C TYR A 296 -5.96 -24.93 22.33
N VAL A 297 -5.33 -24.39 21.27
CA VAL A 297 -6.01 -23.71 20.19
C VAL A 297 -6.35 -24.76 19.11
N ASN A 298 -7.62 -24.81 18.71
CA ASN A 298 -8.12 -25.70 17.67
C ASN A 298 -7.21 -25.64 16.41
N PRO A 299 -6.79 -26.79 15.85
CA PRO A 299 -5.89 -26.83 14.68
C PRO A 299 -6.40 -26.01 13.49
N THR A 300 -7.72 -25.94 13.25
CA THR A 300 -8.29 -25.10 12.19
C THR A 300 -8.02 -23.60 12.44
N VAL A 301 -8.05 -23.14 13.70
CA VAL A 301 -7.73 -21.76 14.06
C VAL A 301 -6.25 -21.47 13.77
N ARG A 302 -5.37 -22.40 14.12
CA ARG A 302 -3.94 -22.32 13.84
C ARG A 302 -3.68 -22.32 12.33
N LEU A 303 -4.38 -23.16 11.57
CA LEU A 303 -4.28 -23.21 10.11
C LEU A 303 -4.65 -21.87 9.46
N VAL A 304 -5.80 -21.28 9.82
CA VAL A 304 -6.20 -19.98 9.29
C VAL A 304 -5.16 -18.91 9.62
N ASN A 305 -4.71 -18.84 10.87
CA ASN A 305 -3.69 -17.86 11.27
C ASN A 305 -2.37 -18.06 10.50
N ALA A 306 -1.92 -19.31 10.34
CA ALA A 306 -0.70 -19.63 9.58
C ALA A 306 -0.81 -19.21 8.11
N LEU A 307 -1.97 -19.40 7.48
CA LEU A 307 -2.22 -18.99 6.10
C LEU A 307 -2.22 -17.46 5.94
N LEU A 308 -2.78 -16.73 6.91
CA LEU A 308 -2.73 -15.26 6.91
C LEU A 308 -1.30 -14.73 7.02
N VAL A 309 -0.52 -15.31 7.94
CA VAL A 309 0.91 -14.94 8.14
C VAL A 309 1.74 -15.32 6.91
N ASP A 310 1.52 -16.50 6.32
CA ASP A 310 2.20 -16.92 5.09
C ASP A 310 1.94 -15.97 3.92
N ALA A 311 0.70 -15.51 3.76
CA ALA A 311 0.36 -14.52 2.75
C ALA A 311 1.09 -13.18 2.95
N ILE A 312 1.22 -12.72 4.21
CA ILE A 312 1.97 -11.50 4.55
C ILE A 312 3.46 -11.66 4.23
N LYS A 313 4.06 -12.83 4.55
CA LYS A 313 5.46 -13.14 4.23
C LYS A 313 5.74 -13.16 2.72
N GLN A 314 4.77 -13.63 1.93
CA GLN A 314 4.86 -13.64 0.48
C GLN A 314 4.52 -12.29 -0.18
N ASP A 315 4.33 -11.22 0.62
CA ASP A 315 3.94 -9.89 0.15
C ASP A 315 2.67 -9.91 -0.73
N ALA A 316 1.72 -10.79 -0.38
CA ALA A 316 0.44 -10.85 -1.07
C ALA A 316 -0.38 -9.57 -0.80
N SER A 317 -1.11 -9.10 -1.81
CA SER A 317 -2.09 -8.02 -1.68
C SER A 317 -3.48 -8.55 -1.32
N ASP A 318 -3.84 -9.75 -1.81
CA ASP A 318 -5.13 -10.36 -1.56
C ASP A 318 -4.98 -11.88 -1.36
N ILE A 319 -5.83 -12.44 -0.50
CA ILE A 319 -5.98 -13.87 -0.25
C ILE A 319 -7.36 -14.29 -0.74
N HIS A 320 -7.43 -15.32 -1.55
CA HIS A 320 -8.67 -15.87 -2.09
C HIS A 320 -8.87 -17.28 -1.59
N PHE A 321 -9.95 -17.51 -0.84
CA PHE A 321 -10.46 -18.82 -0.47
C PHE A 321 -11.66 -19.14 -1.36
N GLU A 322 -11.49 -20.07 -2.28
CA GLU A 322 -12.45 -20.38 -3.33
C GLU A 322 -12.92 -21.83 -3.21
N PRO A 323 -14.13 -22.07 -2.67
CA PRO A 323 -14.68 -23.41 -2.61
C PRO A 323 -15.09 -23.90 -4.00
N GLU A 324 -14.65 -25.09 -4.34
CA GLU A 324 -15.00 -25.83 -5.55
C GLU A 324 -15.87 -27.04 -5.19
N GLY A 325 -16.20 -27.90 -6.17
CA GLY A 325 -17.02 -29.09 -5.95
C GLY A 325 -16.52 -30.01 -4.84
N THR A 326 -15.22 -30.38 -4.90
CA THR A 326 -14.61 -31.35 -3.99
C THR A 326 -13.45 -30.84 -3.18
N PHE A 327 -12.96 -29.63 -3.48
CA PHE A 327 -11.80 -29.03 -2.83
C PHE A 327 -12.00 -27.53 -2.58
N LEU A 328 -11.16 -26.96 -1.71
CA LEU A 328 -10.99 -25.54 -1.50
C LEU A 328 -9.69 -25.11 -2.19
N ARG A 329 -9.78 -24.15 -3.10
CA ARG A 329 -8.63 -23.53 -3.73
C ARG A 329 -8.18 -22.30 -2.94
N LEU A 330 -6.89 -22.25 -2.57
CA LEU A 330 -6.26 -21.07 -1.98
C LEU A 330 -5.39 -20.42 -3.02
N ARG A 331 -5.63 -19.12 -3.28
CA ARG A 331 -4.79 -18.31 -4.15
C ARG A 331 -4.36 -17.04 -3.43
N TYR A 332 -3.12 -16.61 -3.68
CA TYR A 332 -2.64 -15.29 -3.30
C TYR A 332 -2.47 -14.43 -4.52
N ARG A 333 -2.74 -13.13 -4.39
CA ARG A 333 -2.35 -12.14 -5.38
C ARG A 333 -1.01 -11.55 -4.97
N VAL A 334 0.07 -11.90 -5.66
CA VAL A 334 1.43 -11.41 -5.40
C VAL A 334 1.88 -10.61 -6.61
N ASP A 335 2.34 -9.38 -6.37
CA ASP A 335 2.75 -8.45 -7.42
C ASP A 335 1.71 -8.30 -8.56
N GLY A 336 0.41 -8.28 -8.18
CA GLY A 336 -0.72 -8.10 -9.08
C GLY A 336 -1.24 -9.38 -9.75
N LYS A 337 -0.48 -10.50 -9.75
CA LYS A 337 -0.89 -11.77 -10.37
C LYS A 337 -1.41 -12.77 -9.33
N LEU A 338 -2.55 -13.41 -9.63
CA LEU A 338 -3.09 -14.50 -8.83
C LEU A 338 -2.25 -15.77 -9.03
N GLN A 339 -1.88 -16.41 -7.94
CA GLN A 339 -1.10 -17.64 -7.89
C GLN A 339 -1.80 -18.67 -7.02
N GLN A 340 -1.92 -19.89 -7.49
CA GLN A 340 -2.44 -20.98 -6.67
C GLN A 340 -1.34 -21.39 -5.68
N ILE A 341 -1.68 -21.32 -4.40
CA ILE A 341 -0.75 -21.66 -3.30
C ILE A 341 -0.99 -23.11 -2.87
N ARG A 342 -2.25 -23.44 -2.58
CA ARG A 342 -2.64 -24.77 -2.10
C ARG A 342 -4.06 -25.14 -2.54
N SER A 343 -4.35 -26.45 -2.45
CA SER A 343 -5.70 -26.99 -2.45
C SER A 343 -5.89 -27.80 -1.19
N PHE A 344 -7.03 -27.65 -0.55
CA PHE A 344 -7.42 -28.39 0.65
C PHE A 344 -8.61 -29.25 0.36
N HIS A 345 -8.83 -30.32 1.14
CA HIS A 345 -10.09 -31.04 1.10
C HIS A 345 -11.24 -30.11 1.52
N ARG A 346 -12.40 -30.26 0.88
CA ARG A 346 -13.55 -29.37 1.13
C ARG A 346 -14.04 -29.37 2.59
N ASP A 347 -13.88 -30.46 3.30
CA ASP A 347 -14.31 -30.61 4.70
C ASP A 347 -13.69 -29.59 5.64
N TYR A 348 -12.49 -29.05 5.31
CA TYR A 348 -11.85 -28.00 6.10
C TYR A 348 -12.56 -26.65 5.96
N TRP A 349 -13.26 -26.42 4.83
CA TRP A 349 -13.79 -25.12 4.49
C TRP A 349 -14.82 -24.60 5.48
N ALA A 350 -15.75 -25.42 5.93
CA ALA A 350 -16.81 -24.99 6.85
C ALA A 350 -16.24 -24.37 8.14
N ALA A 351 -15.25 -25.02 8.75
CA ALA A 351 -14.61 -24.54 9.97
C ALA A 351 -13.71 -23.32 9.73
N MET A 352 -13.00 -23.28 8.59
CA MET A 352 -12.18 -22.13 8.20
C MET A 352 -13.05 -20.90 7.92
N CYS A 353 -14.18 -21.06 7.21
CA CYS A 353 -15.13 -19.99 6.90
C CYS A 353 -15.71 -19.38 8.18
N VAL A 354 -16.17 -20.22 9.12
CA VAL A 354 -16.67 -19.78 10.44
C VAL A 354 -15.58 -18.99 11.18
N ARG A 355 -14.33 -19.49 11.19
CA ARG A 355 -13.22 -18.78 11.85
C ARG A 355 -12.97 -17.42 11.23
N LEU A 356 -12.92 -17.31 9.90
CA LEU A 356 -12.72 -16.05 9.18
C LEU A 356 -13.85 -15.05 9.47
N LYS A 357 -15.10 -15.51 9.49
CA LYS A 357 -16.27 -14.68 9.84
C LYS A 357 -16.20 -14.16 11.27
N ILE A 358 -15.85 -15.03 12.24
CA ILE A 358 -15.67 -14.60 13.64
C ILE A 358 -14.58 -13.54 13.75
N MET A 359 -13.41 -13.76 13.12
CA MET A 359 -12.30 -12.82 13.16
C MET A 359 -12.66 -11.46 12.56
N SER A 360 -13.52 -11.45 11.54
CA SER A 360 -13.93 -10.24 10.82
C SER A 360 -15.21 -9.58 11.35
N GLY A 361 -15.81 -10.13 12.42
CA GLY A 361 -17.03 -9.60 13.05
C GLY A 361 -18.30 -9.81 12.21
N MET A 362 -18.30 -10.80 11.32
CA MET A 362 -19.44 -11.13 10.45
C MET A 362 -20.42 -12.09 11.11
N ASN A 363 -21.66 -12.11 10.61
CA ASN A 363 -22.69 -13.07 11.04
C ASN A 363 -22.39 -14.46 10.48
N ILE A 364 -22.07 -15.42 11.37
CA ILE A 364 -21.76 -16.80 11.00
C ILE A 364 -22.98 -17.59 10.52
N ALA A 365 -24.19 -17.20 10.92
CA ALA A 365 -25.43 -17.86 10.53
C ALA A 365 -25.94 -17.43 9.14
N GLU A 366 -25.52 -16.28 8.65
CA GLU A 366 -25.88 -15.78 7.31
C GLU A 366 -24.89 -16.29 6.27
N THR A 367 -25.36 -17.08 5.32
CA THR A 367 -24.55 -17.70 4.26
C THR A 367 -25.06 -17.40 2.85
N ARG A 368 -26.18 -16.66 2.74
CA ARG A 368 -26.88 -16.40 1.47
C ARG A 368 -26.66 -14.98 0.96
N ASN A 369 -26.30 -14.05 1.85
CA ASN A 369 -26.03 -12.67 1.50
C ASN A 369 -24.54 -12.36 1.59
N PRO A 370 -24.00 -11.50 0.72
CA PRO A 370 -22.65 -10.96 0.86
C PRO A 370 -22.47 -10.24 2.19
N GLN A 371 -21.30 -10.32 2.76
CA GLN A 371 -20.93 -9.61 3.99
C GLN A 371 -19.53 -9.03 3.87
N ASP A 372 -19.33 -7.88 4.50
CA ASP A 372 -18.04 -7.21 4.63
C ASP A 372 -17.63 -7.14 6.10
N GLY A 373 -16.34 -7.28 6.35
CA GLY A 373 -15.77 -7.21 7.69
C GLY A 373 -14.30 -6.80 7.69
N ARG A 374 -13.72 -6.73 8.89
CA ARG A 374 -12.31 -6.33 9.07
C ARG A 374 -11.64 -7.20 10.12
N ILE A 375 -10.36 -7.53 9.88
CA ILE A 375 -9.51 -8.23 10.85
C ILE A 375 -8.30 -7.33 11.11
N GLY A 376 -8.06 -6.93 12.35
CA GLY A 376 -6.80 -6.31 12.77
C GLY A 376 -5.88 -7.38 13.36
N MET A 377 -4.65 -7.45 12.89
CA MET A 377 -3.65 -8.40 13.36
C MET A 377 -2.29 -7.70 13.52
N ARG A 378 -1.62 -7.95 14.63
CA ARG A 378 -0.20 -7.58 14.79
C ARG A 378 0.63 -8.84 14.60
N THR A 379 1.46 -8.87 13.57
CA THR A 379 2.34 -10.00 13.26
C THR A 379 3.60 -9.52 12.55
N LEU A 380 4.71 -10.24 12.71
CA LEU A 380 6.02 -9.88 12.14
C LEU A 380 6.42 -8.43 12.49
N GLY A 381 6.14 -7.97 13.72
CA GLY A 381 6.41 -6.60 14.15
C GLY A 381 5.54 -5.51 13.51
N ARG A 382 4.61 -5.86 12.60
CA ARG A 382 3.79 -4.94 11.81
C ARG A 382 2.32 -5.01 12.20
N GLU A 383 1.61 -3.89 12.04
CA GLU A 383 0.16 -3.85 12.14
C GLU A 383 -0.45 -4.04 10.74
N ILE A 384 -1.20 -5.12 10.61
CA ILE A 384 -1.87 -5.51 9.38
C ILE A 384 -3.37 -5.46 9.59
N ASP A 385 -4.07 -4.74 8.72
CA ASP A 385 -5.52 -4.79 8.64
C ASP A 385 -5.93 -5.60 7.41
N PHE A 386 -6.95 -6.46 7.55
CA PHE A 386 -7.57 -7.15 6.42
C PHE A 386 -8.98 -6.62 6.22
N ARG A 387 -9.31 -6.24 4.99
CA ARG A 387 -10.70 -6.07 4.56
C ARG A 387 -11.16 -7.40 4.01
N VAL A 388 -12.22 -7.94 4.59
CA VAL A 388 -12.75 -9.27 4.29
C VAL A 388 -14.11 -9.11 3.63
N ALA A 389 -14.28 -9.71 2.47
CA ALA A 389 -15.56 -9.77 1.78
C ALA A 389 -15.96 -11.23 1.54
N THR A 390 -17.22 -11.57 1.82
CA THR A 390 -17.80 -12.89 1.51
C THR A 390 -18.80 -12.77 0.37
N GLN A 391 -18.80 -13.75 -0.52
CA GLN A 391 -19.75 -13.83 -1.63
C GLN A 391 -20.29 -15.25 -1.72
N PRO A 392 -21.62 -15.45 -1.60
CA PRO A 392 -22.24 -16.74 -1.84
C PRO A 392 -21.99 -17.23 -3.27
N THR A 393 -21.60 -18.50 -3.41
CA THR A 393 -21.41 -19.16 -4.71
C THR A 393 -22.12 -20.50 -4.72
N VAL A 394 -22.17 -21.17 -5.89
CA VAL A 394 -22.77 -22.50 -6.06
C VAL A 394 -22.15 -23.55 -5.12
N HIS A 395 -20.86 -23.40 -4.82
CA HIS A 395 -20.12 -24.36 -4.00
C HIS A 395 -19.90 -23.91 -2.55
N GLY A 396 -20.57 -22.86 -2.10
CA GLY A 396 -20.42 -22.27 -0.77
C GLY A 396 -19.94 -20.83 -0.83
N GLU A 397 -19.63 -20.24 0.32
CA GLU A 397 -19.16 -18.85 0.37
C GLU A 397 -17.70 -18.75 -0.09
N ASN A 398 -17.46 -17.89 -1.06
CA ASN A 398 -16.13 -17.44 -1.44
C ASN A 398 -15.70 -16.32 -0.50
N ILE A 399 -14.46 -16.33 -0.01
CA ILE A 399 -13.94 -15.29 0.87
C ILE A 399 -12.66 -14.69 0.25
N VAL A 400 -12.66 -13.35 0.15
CA VAL A 400 -11.48 -12.60 -0.28
C VAL A 400 -11.05 -11.67 0.84
N LEU A 401 -9.76 -11.71 1.18
CA LEU A 401 -9.15 -10.80 2.15
C LEU A 401 -8.14 -9.91 1.43
N ARG A 402 -8.35 -8.60 1.49
CA ARG A 402 -7.34 -7.61 1.07
C ARG A 402 -6.43 -7.28 2.24
N ILE A 403 -5.12 -7.41 2.04
CA ILE A 403 -4.10 -7.16 3.05
C ILE A 403 -3.70 -5.68 3.00
N LEU A 404 -3.85 -4.99 4.12
CA LEU A 404 -3.50 -3.58 4.30
C LEU A 404 -2.36 -3.49 5.32
N ASP A 405 -1.14 -3.38 4.84
CA ASP A 405 0.06 -3.27 5.65
C ASP A 405 0.35 -1.79 5.95
N LYS A 406 0.10 -1.36 7.18
CA LYS A 406 0.28 0.05 7.59
C LYS A 406 1.73 0.51 7.47
N SER A 407 2.70 -0.37 7.60
CA SER A 407 4.12 -0.03 7.45
C SER A 407 4.51 0.38 6.03
N LYS A 408 3.70 0.00 5.04
CA LYS A 408 3.87 0.34 3.61
C LYS A 408 3.04 1.54 3.17
N ALA A 409 2.34 2.20 4.09
CA ALA A 409 1.40 3.28 3.78
C ALA A 409 2.08 4.51 3.20
N LEU A 410 3.24 4.87 3.71
CA LEU A 410 4.01 6.06 3.32
C LEU A 410 5.33 5.65 2.70
N LEU A 411 5.37 5.65 1.37
CA LEU A 411 6.61 5.50 0.62
C LEU A 411 7.15 6.88 0.25
N PRO A 412 8.44 7.18 0.48
CA PRO A 412 9.07 8.36 -0.08
C PRO A 412 8.92 8.40 -1.61
N LEU A 413 8.77 9.58 -2.21
CA LEU A 413 8.59 9.76 -3.66
C LEU A 413 9.69 9.04 -4.47
N GLU A 414 10.91 9.04 -3.96
CA GLU A 414 12.09 8.43 -4.56
C GLU A 414 12.01 6.88 -4.63
N LYS A 415 11.17 6.26 -3.79
CA LYS A 415 10.97 4.80 -3.75
C LYS A 415 9.82 4.30 -4.63
N LEU A 416 9.05 5.20 -5.24
CA LEU A 416 7.93 4.82 -6.12
C LEU A 416 8.40 4.24 -7.48
N GLY A 417 9.68 4.37 -7.81
CA GLY A 417 10.24 3.92 -9.08
C GLY A 417 10.09 4.93 -10.21
N PHE A 418 9.86 6.20 -9.87
CA PHE A 418 9.82 7.28 -10.86
C PHE A 418 11.23 7.61 -11.36
N THR A 419 11.35 8.04 -12.63
CA THR A 419 12.59 8.59 -13.14
C THR A 419 12.92 9.93 -12.46
N GLU A 420 14.18 10.28 -12.40
CA GLU A 420 14.61 11.57 -11.83
C GLU A 420 13.93 12.75 -12.54
N HIS A 421 13.76 12.66 -13.87
CA HIS A 421 13.02 13.64 -14.65
C HIS A 421 11.59 13.82 -14.11
N ASN A 422 10.85 12.71 -13.95
CA ASN A 422 9.47 12.73 -13.47
C ASN A 422 9.37 13.23 -12.02
N ILE A 423 10.30 12.85 -11.14
CA ILE A 423 10.35 13.37 -9.76
C ILE A 423 10.57 14.89 -9.77
N ASN A 424 11.52 15.39 -10.56
CA ASN A 424 11.81 16.81 -10.63
C ASN A 424 10.66 17.61 -11.25
N LEU A 425 9.97 17.05 -12.24
CA LEU A 425 8.79 17.65 -12.84
C LEU A 425 7.64 17.70 -11.82
N LEU A 426 7.37 16.59 -11.13
CA LEU A 426 6.36 16.52 -10.08
C LEU A 426 6.64 17.53 -8.97
N LYS A 427 7.87 17.58 -8.42
CA LYS A 427 8.26 18.53 -7.39
C LYS A 427 8.08 20.00 -7.83
N ARG A 428 8.21 20.30 -9.13
CA ARG A 428 7.88 21.64 -9.68
C ARG A 428 6.38 21.91 -9.71
N CYS A 429 5.57 20.90 -10.09
CA CYS A 429 4.11 21.00 -10.06
C CYS A 429 3.57 21.22 -8.65
N LEU A 430 4.12 20.51 -7.65
CA LEU A 430 3.75 20.63 -6.24
C LEU A 430 4.02 21.99 -5.60
N LYS A 431 4.86 22.84 -6.22
CA LYS A 431 5.13 24.21 -5.75
C LYS A 431 4.07 25.23 -6.16
N ARG A 432 3.12 24.86 -7.02
CA ARG A 432 2.01 25.78 -7.36
C ARG A 432 1.07 25.91 -6.16
N PRO A 433 0.69 27.12 -5.77
CA PRO A 433 -0.13 27.31 -4.57
C PRO A 433 -1.58 26.83 -4.76
N GLU A 434 -2.07 26.82 -5.98
CA GLU A 434 -3.45 26.51 -6.32
C GLU A 434 -3.54 25.72 -7.63
N GLY A 435 -4.64 24.99 -7.81
CA GLY A 435 -4.93 24.20 -8.99
C GLY A 435 -5.07 22.70 -8.70
N ILE A 436 -5.34 21.90 -9.73
CA ILE A 436 -5.64 20.47 -9.61
C ILE A 436 -4.50 19.63 -10.18
N ILE A 437 -4.07 18.63 -9.43
CA ILE A 437 -3.24 17.53 -9.91
C ILE A 437 -4.08 16.26 -9.93
N ILE A 438 -4.13 15.61 -11.09
CA ILE A 438 -4.94 14.41 -11.30
C ILE A 438 -4.02 13.22 -11.51
N VAL A 439 -4.23 12.14 -10.74
CA VAL A 439 -3.55 10.86 -10.95
C VAL A 439 -4.55 9.86 -11.55
N THR A 440 -4.25 9.36 -12.74
CA THR A 440 -5.14 8.47 -13.46
C THR A 440 -4.53 7.09 -13.73
N GLY A 441 -5.39 6.13 -14.06
CA GLY A 441 -5.02 4.75 -14.35
C GLY A 441 -6.07 3.76 -13.87
N PRO A 442 -5.95 2.47 -14.23
CA PRO A 442 -6.86 1.43 -13.77
C PRO A 442 -6.77 1.16 -12.27
N THR A 443 -7.70 0.38 -11.77
CA THR A 443 -7.64 -0.12 -10.39
C THR A 443 -6.34 -0.92 -10.18
N GLY A 444 -5.66 -0.68 -9.06
CA GLY A 444 -4.39 -1.35 -8.75
C GLY A 444 -3.15 -0.75 -9.43
N SER A 445 -3.26 0.37 -10.14
CA SER A 445 -2.09 1.07 -10.73
C SER A 445 -1.25 1.85 -9.72
N GLY A 446 -1.63 1.88 -8.44
CA GLY A 446 -0.89 2.56 -7.38
C GLY A 446 -1.23 4.03 -7.16
N LYS A 447 -2.38 4.52 -7.68
CA LYS A 447 -2.80 5.93 -7.56
C LYS A 447 -2.80 6.43 -6.11
N THR A 448 -3.47 5.70 -5.22
CA THR A 448 -3.57 6.05 -3.80
C THR A 448 -2.20 6.10 -3.13
N THR A 449 -1.33 5.10 -3.40
CA THR A 449 0.04 5.09 -2.87
C THR A 449 0.83 6.32 -3.33
N THR A 450 0.73 6.68 -4.61
CA THR A 450 1.39 7.87 -5.16
C THR A 450 0.87 9.15 -4.52
N LEU A 451 -0.46 9.29 -4.39
CA LEU A 451 -1.07 10.46 -3.76
C LEU A 451 -0.70 10.55 -2.28
N TYR A 452 -0.73 9.45 -1.54
CA TYR A 452 -0.29 9.43 -0.14
C TYR A 452 1.19 9.78 0.02
N SER A 453 2.04 9.34 -0.93
CA SER A 453 3.46 9.73 -0.95
C SER A 453 3.63 11.23 -1.26
N ILE A 454 2.80 11.79 -2.15
CA ILE A 454 2.76 13.23 -2.42
C ILE A 454 2.29 13.99 -1.17
N LEU A 455 1.16 13.59 -0.58
CA LEU A 455 0.65 14.21 0.63
C LEU A 455 1.67 14.15 1.77
N GLY A 456 2.33 13.01 1.96
CA GLY A 456 3.41 12.88 2.94
C GLY A 456 4.62 13.77 2.67
N TYR A 457 4.94 14.03 1.39
CA TYR A 457 6.04 14.92 1.00
C TYR A 457 5.75 16.40 1.26
N ILE A 458 4.48 16.84 1.07
CA ILE A 458 4.07 18.24 1.26
C ILE A 458 3.52 18.52 2.66
N ASN A 459 3.32 17.49 3.48
CA ASN A 459 2.77 17.62 4.82
C ASN A 459 3.78 18.33 5.74
N SER A 460 3.35 19.42 6.33
CA SER A 460 4.11 20.20 7.31
C SER A 460 3.17 20.79 8.35
N ILE A 461 3.73 21.32 9.43
CA ILE A 461 2.95 21.95 10.50
C ILE A 461 2.20 23.20 10.03
N ASP A 462 2.68 23.84 8.98
CA ASP A 462 2.14 25.09 8.44
C ASP A 462 1.07 24.88 7.37
N VAL A 463 0.72 23.62 7.05
CA VAL A 463 -0.19 23.28 5.96
C VAL A 463 -1.37 22.46 6.48
N ASN A 464 -2.59 22.93 6.25
CA ASN A 464 -3.81 22.23 6.59
C ASN A 464 -4.27 21.33 5.44
N ILE A 465 -3.98 20.03 5.54
CA ILE A 465 -4.34 19.01 4.54
C ILE A 465 -5.61 18.29 5.00
N MET A 466 -6.63 18.27 4.13
CA MET A 466 -7.89 17.58 4.37
C MET A 466 -8.22 16.63 3.23
N THR A 467 -8.76 15.44 3.56
CA THR A 467 -9.11 14.44 2.56
C THR A 467 -10.58 13.99 2.68
N LEU A 468 -11.10 13.53 1.55
CA LEU A 468 -12.40 12.89 1.44
C LEU A 468 -12.26 11.64 0.59
N GLU A 469 -12.45 10.46 1.19
CA GLU A 469 -12.06 9.16 0.61
C GLU A 469 -13.15 8.10 0.78
N ASP A 470 -13.22 7.13 -0.14
CA ASP A 470 -14.20 6.04 -0.13
C ASP A 470 -13.52 4.67 -0.28
N PRO A 471 -13.10 4.08 0.85
CA PRO A 471 -12.82 4.67 2.15
C PRO A 471 -11.35 5.10 2.32
N VAL A 472 -11.02 5.73 3.45
CA VAL A 472 -9.62 5.94 3.87
C VAL A 472 -8.89 4.60 3.95
N GLU A 473 -7.77 4.47 3.20
CA GLU A 473 -6.98 3.23 3.17
C GLU A 473 -6.07 3.11 4.40
N TYR A 474 -5.34 4.18 4.71
CA TYR A 474 -4.44 4.28 5.87
C TYR A 474 -4.58 5.65 6.52
N GLN A 475 -4.40 5.69 7.83
CA GLN A 475 -4.35 6.95 8.56
C GLN A 475 -3.00 7.62 8.37
N LEU A 476 -3.01 8.89 7.95
CA LEU A 476 -1.83 9.70 7.77
C LEU A 476 -1.69 10.71 8.93
N PRO A 477 -0.51 10.78 9.57
CA PRO A 477 -0.29 11.74 10.65
C PRO A 477 -0.51 13.19 10.17
N MET A 478 -1.08 14.03 11.02
CA MET A 478 -1.34 15.45 10.78
C MET A 478 -2.28 15.78 9.60
N ILE A 479 -2.89 14.79 8.95
CA ILE A 479 -3.86 14.93 7.87
C ILE A 479 -5.26 14.63 8.41
N ARG A 480 -6.26 15.46 8.07
CA ARG A 480 -7.65 15.28 8.48
C ARG A 480 -8.38 14.50 7.40
N GLN A 481 -8.49 13.19 7.62
CA GLN A 481 -9.07 12.26 6.64
C GLN A 481 -10.54 11.98 6.99
N THR A 482 -11.43 12.15 6.01
CA THR A 482 -12.86 11.89 6.13
C THR A 482 -13.27 10.74 5.24
N ASN A 483 -13.97 9.74 5.80
CA ASN A 483 -14.61 8.69 5.02
C ASN A 483 -15.94 9.17 4.44
N VAL A 484 -16.15 8.94 3.17
CA VAL A 484 -17.49 8.98 2.56
C VAL A 484 -18.35 7.88 3.19
N ARG A 485 -19.61 8.22 3.49
CA ARG A 485 -20.60 7.29 4.04
C ARG A 485 -21.95 7.57 3.40
N GLU A 486 -22.54 6.58 2.80
CA GLU A 486 -23.85 6.65 2.20
C GLU A 486 -24.88 7.21 3.20
N GLY A 487 -25.70 8.16 2.76
CA GLY A 487 -26.73 8.81 3.57
C GLY A 487 -26.24 9.87 4.59
N THR A 488 -24.90 10.07 4.74
CA THR A 488 -24.36 11.07 5.69
C THR A 488 -23.39 12.05 5.08
N VAL A 489 -22.35 11.59 4.40
CA VAL A 489 -21.31 12.41 3.74
C VAL A 489 -21.02 11.79 2.38
N ASP A 490 -21.44 12.45 1.31
CA ASP A 490 -21.03 12.18 -0.06
C ASP A 490 -19.86 13.07 -0.48
N PHE A 491 -19.30 12.85 -1.68
CA PHE A 491 -18.18 13.65 -2.17
C PHE A 491 -18.55 15.13 -2.36
N HIS A 492 -19.73 15.43 -2.91
CA HIS A 492 -20.16 16.81 -3.16
C HIS A 492 -20.33 17.61 -1.85
N SER A 493 -21.15 17.11 -0.94
CA SER A 493 -21.39 17.75 0.36
C SER A 493 -20.15 17.79 1.22
N GLY A 494 -19.32 16.76 1.13
CA GLY A 494 -18.03 16.65 1.81
C GLY A 494 -17.06 17.75 1.37
N ILE A 495 -16.79 17.93 0.08
CA ILE A 495 -15.92 19.01 -0.42
C ILE A 495 -16.43 20.37 0.03
N LYS A 496 -17.74 20.62 -0.11
CA LYS A 496 -18.36 21.87 0.35
C LYS A 496 -18.17 22.10 1.85
N SER A 497 -18.13 21.05 2.65
CA SER A 497 -17.84 21.14 4.08
C SER A 497 -16.36 21.42 4.34
N LEU A 498 -15.45 20.71 3.63
CA LEU A 498 -14.01 20.90 3.77
C LEU A 498 -13.58 22.34 3.46
N MET A 499 -14.12 22.95 2.39
CA MET A 499 -13.85 24.35 2.02
C MET A 499 -14.19 25.38 3.11
N ARG A 500 -14.92 25.01 4.16
CA ARG A 500 -15.21 25.87 5.33
C ARG A 500 -14.33 25.59 6.53
N GLN A 501 -13.37 24.68 6.39
CA GLN A 501 -12.46 24.29 7.46
C GLN A 501 -11.04 24.85 7.27
N ASP A 502 -10.94 25.92 6.45
CA ASP A 502 -9.67 26.60 6.13
C ASP A 502 -8.57 25.63 5.64
N PRO A 503 -8.84 24.81 4.60
CA PRO A 503 -7.84 23.91 4.05
C PRO A 503 -6.89 24.64 3.10
N ASP A 504 -5.61 24.32 3.12
CA ASP A 504 -4.68 24.70 2.06
C ASP A 504 -4.71 23.68 0.93
N ILE A 505 -4.86 22.40 1.32
CA ILE A 505 -4.81 21.25 0.41
C ILE A 505 -6.02 20.35 0.62
N ILE A 506 -6.68 20.00 -0.47
CA ILE A 506 -7.82 19.08 -0.48
C ILE A 506 -7.50 17.87 -1.33
N PHE A 507 -7.61 16.67 -0.77
CA PHE A 507 -7.57 15.42 -1.54
C PHE A 507 -8.97 14.83 -1.65
N VAL A 508 -9.46 14.68 -2.88
CA VAL A 508 -10.71 14.01 -3.23
C VAL A 508 -10.35 12.64 -3.79
N GLY A 509 -10.74 11.57 -3.12
CA GLY A 509 -10.33 10.20 -3.45
C GLY A 509 -10.53 9.86 -4.92
N GLU A 510 -11.69 10.18 -5.47
CA GLU A 510 -11.97 10.07 -6.91
C GLU A 510 -13.11 11.00 -7.34
N VAL A 511 -13.13 11.31 -8.64
CA VAL A 511 -14.20 12.05 -9.30
C VAL A 511 -14.95 11.11 -10.24
N ARG A 512 -16.25 10.89 -9.94
CA ARG A 512 -17.13 10.01 -10.72
C ARG A 512 -18.25 10.74 -11.44
N ASP A 513 -18.70 11.87 -10.90
CA ASP A 513 -19.87 12.62 -11.27
C ASP A 513 -19.57 14.12 -11.45
N GLU A 514 -20.50 14.80 -12.13
CA GLU A 514 -20.39 16.23 -12.47
C GLU A 514 -20.30 17.11 -11.23
N GLU A 515 -21.12 16.82 -10.22
CA GLU A 515 -21.20 17.68 -9.02
C GLU A 515 -19.88 17.66 -8.25
N THR A 516 -19.28 16.47 -8.07
CA THR A 516 -17.96 16.30 -7.44
C THR A 516 -16.88 16.98 -8.27
N ALA A 517 -16.90 16.81 -9.61
CA ALA A 517 -15.92 17.41 -10.52
C ALA A 517 -15.95 18.93 -10.45
N LEU A 518 -17.14 19.53 -10.55
CA LEU A 518 -17.33 20.99 -10.47
C LEU A 518 -16.90 21.54 -9.11
N MET A 519 -17.16 20.82 -8.02
CA MET A 519 -16.73 21.28 -6.68
C MET A 519 -15.21 21.22 -6.53
N ALA A 520 -14.55 20.19 -7.03
CA ALA A 520 -13.08 20.08 -7.03
C ALA A 520 -12.44 21.24 -7.85
N VAL A 521 -12.98 21.51 -9.05
CA VAL A 521 -12.52 22.64 -9.88
C VAL A 521 -12.74 23.99 -9.21
N ARG A 522 -13.91 24.21 -8.59
CA ARG A 522 -14.19 25.45 -7.84
C ARG A 522 -13.24 25.62 -6.66
N ALA A 523 -12.95 24.56 -5.91
CA ALA A 523 -11.97 24.61 -4.83
C ALA A 523 -10.60 25.07 -5.35
N ALA A 524 -10.16 24.53 -6.48
CA ALA A 524 -8.89 24.91 -7.11
C ALA A 524 -8.87 26.37 -7.59
N LEU A 525 -9.98 26.85 -8.17
CA LEU A 525 -10.11 28.24 -8.63
C LEU A 525 -10.22 29.26 -7.48
N THR A 526 -10.52 28.79 -6.25
CA THR A 526 -10.65 29.64 -5.06
C THR A 526 -9.39 29.61 -4.17
N GLY A 527 -8.24 29.17 -4.70
CA GLY A 527 -6.95 29.26 -4.02
C GLY A 527 -6.46 28.00 -3.33
N HIS A 528 -7.14 26.85 -3.53
CA HIS A 528 -6.72 25.60 -2.92
C HIS A 528 -5.90 24.73 -3.89
N GLN A 529 -4.95 23.98 -3.37
CA GLN A 529 -4.33 22.90 -4.13
C GLN A 529 -5.16 21.62 -3.97
N VAL A 530 -5.65 21.08 -5.10
CA VAL A 530 -6.55 19.93 -5.11
C VAL A 530 -5.87 18.73 -5.73
N TYR A 531 -6.03 17.56 -5.12
CA TYR A 531 -5.57 16.27 -5.62
C TYR A 531 -6.77 15.35 -5.83
N THR A 532 -6.78 14.62 -6.94
CA THR A 532 -7.85 13.65 -7.18
C THR A 532 -7.41 12.53 -8.10
N THR A 533 -8.27 11.51 -8.24
CA THR A 533 -8.06 10.42 -9.19
C THR A 533 -9.17 10.34 -10.23
N LEU A 534 -8.78 9.83 -11.41
CA LEU A 534 -9.67 9.44 -12.50
C LEU A 534 -9.33 8.03 -13.00
N HIS A 535 -10.21 7.49 -13.85
CA HIS A 535 -9.99 6.22 -14.53
C HIS A 535 -9.86 6.47 -16.05
N THR A 536 -8.68 6.93 -16.49
CA THR A 536 -8.33 7.05 -17.91
C THR A 536 -7.08 6.24 -18.23
N ASN A 537 -6.85 5.93 -19.49
CA ASN A 537 -5.74 5.08 -19.91
C ASN A 537 -4.40 5.82 -19.93
N ASP A 538 -4.42 7.11 -20.16
CA ASP A 538 -3.27 7.99 -20.25
C ASP A 538 -3.55 9.37 -19.65
N ALA A 539 -2.52 10.19 -19.51
CA ALA A 539 -2.60 11.51 -18.90
C ALA A 539 -3.42 12.50 -19.74
N MET A 540 -3.31 12.44 -21.06
CA MET A 540 -4.06 13.29 -21.97
C MET A 540 -5.57 13.01 -21.91
N GLY A 541 -5.95 11.75 -21.72
CA GLY A 541 -7.34 11.32 -21.63
C GLY A 541 -8.11 11.87 -20.42
N ALA A 542 -7.41 12.40 -19.42
CA ALA A 542 -8.06 13.02 -18.26
C ALA A 542 -8.84 14.29 -18.65
N ILE A 543 -8.37 15.06 -19.62
CA ILE A 543 -9.02 16.30 -20.06
C ILE A 543 -10.38 16.03 -20.71
N PRO A 544 -10.50 15.24 -21.81
CA PRO A 544 -11.79 14.92 -22.40
C PRO A 544 -12.70 14.19 -21.40
N ARG A 545 -12.15 13.36 -20.51
CA ARG A 545 -12.95 12.65 -19.49
C ARG A 545 -13.65 13.62 -18.52
N LEU A 546 -12.98 14.70 -18.10
CA LEU A 546 -13.61 15.74 -17.30
C LEU A 546 -14.69 16.48 -18.09
N GLY A 547 -14.46 16.72 -19.38
CA GLY A 547 -15.49 17.27 -20.29
C GLY A 547 -16.71 16.36 -20.41
N ASP A 548 -16.52 15.04 -20.57
CA ASP A 548 -17.59 14.03 -20.62
C ASP A 548 -18.39 13.95 -19.30
N ILE A 549 -17.72 14.19 -18.17
CA ILE A 549 -18.39 14.27 -16.86
C ILE A 549 -19.25 15.55 -16.73
N GLY A 550 -19.03 16.56 -17.55
CA GLY A 550 -19.80 17.80 -17.55
C GLY A 550 -19.02 19.04 -17.13
N VAL A 551 -17.69 18.96 -16.96
CA VAL A 551 -16.89 20.14 -16.59
C VAL A 551 -16.61 21.00 -17.84
N PRO A 552 -17.05 22.28 -17.87
CA PRO A 552 -16.77 23.16 -19.01
C PRO A 552 -15.27 23.41 -19.20
N ALA A 553 -14.82 23.43 -20.45
CA ALA A 553 -13.41 23.62 -20.79
C ALA A 553 -12.82 24.93 -20.25
N HIS A 554 -13.60 26.01 -20.21
CA HIS A 554 -13.13 27.30 -19.66
C HIS A 554 -12.90 27.27 -18.14
N LEU A 555 -13.46 26.29 -17.40
CA LEU A 555 -13.16 26.08 -16.00
C LEU A 555 -11.96 25.14 -15.82
N LEU A 556 -11.72 24.22 -16.76
CA LEU A 556 -10.53 23.36 -16.76
C LEU A 556 -9.27 24.15 -17.08
N ALA A 557 -9.35 25.02 -18.10
CA ALA A 557 -8.26 25.92 -18.43
C ALA A 557 -7.94 26.83 -17.23
N GLY A 558 -6.66 26.85 -16.85
CA GLY A 558 -6.19 27.62 -15.70
C GLY A 558 -6.37 26.93 -14.32
N SER A 559 -7.24 25.91 -14.21
CA SER A 559 -7.39 25.16 -12.95
C SER A 559 -6.46 23.95 -12.86
N LEU A 560 -6.05 23.35 -13.99
CA LEU A 560 -5.20 22.16 -14.01
C LEU A 560 -3.72 22.53 -13.83
N ILE A 561 -3.02 21.80 -12.97
CA ILE A 561 -1.56 21.88 -12.81
C ILE A 561 -0.88 20.81 -13.66
N ALA A 562 -1.32 19.58 -13.49
CA ALA A 562 -0.79 18.42 -14.18
C ALA A 562 -1.79 17.26 -14.17
N THR A 563 -1.70 16.43 -15.21
CA THR A 563 -2.33 15.12 -15.23
C THR A 563 -1.24 14.05 -15.29
N MET A 564 -1.39 12.99 -14.52
CA MET A 564 -0.41 11.91 -14.39
C MET A 564 -1.10 10.58 -14.69
N ALA A 565 -0.55 9.78 -15.59
CA ALA A 565 -1.05 8.41 -15.77
C ALA A 565 -0.01 7.39 -15.34
N GLN A 566 -0.48 6.35 -14.66
CA GLN A 566 0.38 5.38 -13.99
C GLN A 566 -0.06 3.94 -14.21
N ARG A 567 0.93 3.07 -14.36
CA ARG A 567 0.82 1.61 -14.32
C ARG A 567 1.83 1.04 -13.35
N LEU A 568 1.59 -0.18 -12.87
CA LEU A 568 2.58 -0.92 -12.08
C LEU A 568 3.06 -2.13 -12.88
N ALA A 569 4.38 -2.21 -13.10
CA ALA A 569 5.07 -3.34 -13.69
C ALA A 569 5.85 -4.11 -12.60
N ARG A 570 5.99 -5.43 -12.76
CA ARG A 570 6.81 -6.25 -11.88
C ARG A 570 8.29 -6.00 -12.17
N LYS A 571 9.08 -5.82 -11.13
CA LYS A 571 10.54 -5.68 -11.23
C LYS A 571 11.19 -7.04 -11.45
N LEU A 572 12.14 -7.10 -12.35
CA LEU A 572 13.03 -8.25 -12.47
C LEU A 572 13.77 -8.49 -11.15
N CYS A 573 13.92 -9.75 -10.78
CA CYS A 573 14.71 -10.12 -9.62
C CYS A 573 16.19 -9.79 -9.88
N SER A 574 16.80 -9.00 -9.00
CA SER A 574 18.21 -8.61 -9.11
C SER A 574 19.18 -9.79 -9.13
N GLU A 575 18.82 -10.87 -8.41
CA GLU A 575 19.67 -12.04 -8.21
C GLU A 575 19.71 -13.02 -9.40
N CYS A 576 18.65 -13.02 -10.23
CA CYS A 576 18.54 -14.06 -11.25
C CYS A 576 18.16 -13.56 -12.65
N LYS A 577 18.02 -12.26 -12.86
CA LYS A 577 17.82 -11.74 -14.21
C LYS A 577 19.03 -12.02 -15.09
N THR A 578 18.79 -12.43 -16.33
CA THR A 578 19.86 -12.78 -17.28
C THR A 578 19.92 -11.77 -18.41
N PRO A 579 21.10 -11.16 -18.68
CA PRO A 579 21.29 -10.25 -19.79
C PRO A 579 21.33 -11.00 -21.12
N ARG A 580 20.76 -10.43 -22.18
CA ARG A 580 20.90 -10.85 -23.55
C ARG A 580 20.77 -9.67 -24.54
N PRO A 581 21.29 -9.79 -25.75
CA PRO A 581 20.99 -8.80 -26.78
C PRO A 581 19.51 -8.88 -27.19
N ALA A 582 18.95 -7.73 -27.54
CA ALA A 582 17.59 -7.66 -28.10
C ALA A 582 17.56 -8.29 -29.48
N THR A 583 16.46 -8.97 -29.82
CA THR A 583 16.21 -9.48 -31.18
C THR A 583 15.83 -8.33 -32.12
N GLU A 584 15.84 -8.57 -33.43
CA GLU A 584 15.43 -7.56 -34.43
C GLU A 584 14.00 -7.07 -34.20
N GLU A 585 13.06 -7.96 -33.84
CA GLU A 585 11.68 -7.61 -33.53
C GLU A 585 11.60 -6.76 -32.27
N GLU A 586 12.34 -7.11 -31.23
CA GLU A 586 12.42 -6.36 -29.99
C GLU A 586 13.04 -4.96 -30.22
N CYS A 587 14.06 -4.86 -31.07
CA CYS A 587 14.64 -3.58 -31.46
C CYS A 587 13.60 -2.67 -32.14
N ARG A 588 12.71 -3.23 -32.98
CA ARG A 588 11.62 -2.46 -33.59
C ARG A 588 10.65 -1.92 -32.52
N VAL A 589 10.23 -2.77 -31.58
CA VAL A 589 9.34 -2.36 -30.48
C VAL A 589 9.99 -1.28 -29.60
N LEU A 590 11.28 -1.44 -29.31
CA LEU A 590 12.06 -0.49 -28.54
C LEU A 590 12.42 0.78 -29.32
N GLN A 591 12.23 0.79 -30.67
CA GLN A 591 12.64 1.86 -31.59
C GLN A 591 14.15 2.18 -31.50
N VAL A 592 14.97 1.14 -31.49
CA VAL A 592 16.43 1.21 -31.49
C VAL A 592 17.01 0.54 -32.74
N ASP A 593 18.25 0.89 -33.08
CA ASP A 593 18.90 0.33 -34.28
C ASP A 593 19.18 -1.16 -34.11
N PRO A 594 18.64 -2.05 -34.96
CA PRO A 594 18.92 -3.47 -34.92
C PRO A 594 20.38 -3.83 -35.21
N ALA A 595 21.14 -2.92 -35.85
CA ALA A 595 22.58 -3.13 -36.10
C ALA A 595 23.42 -3.04 -34.82
N GLU A 596 22.93 -2.32 -33.80
CA GLU A 596 23.55 -2.20 -32.48
C GLU A 596 22.52 -2.58 -31.38
N PRO A 597 22.16 -3.88 -31.26
CA PRO A 597 21.08 -4.30 -30.36
C PRO A 597 21.46 -4.02 -28.90
N PRO A 598 20.60 -3.34 -28.13
CA PRO A 598 20.86 -3.09 -26.73
C PRO A 598 20.78 -4.37 -25.90
N THR A 599 21.47 -4.39 -24.78
CA THR A 599 21.29 -5.44 -23.78
C THR A 599 19.99 -5.25 -23.04
N ILE A 600 19.12 -6.25 -23.09
CA ILE A 600 17.91 -6.38 -22.29
C ILE A 600 18.02 -7.57 -21.35
N TYR A 601 17.06 -7.75 -20.45
CA TYR A 601 17.14 -8.77 -19.40
C TYR A 601 15.87 -9.62 -19.38
N ASP A 602 16.04 -10.92 -19.20
CA ASP A 602 14.94 -11.86 -19.04
C ASP A 602 14.77 -12.28 -17.58
N ALA A 603 13.52 -12.58 -17.21
CA ALA A 603 13.18 -13.18 -15.92
C ALA A 603 13.60 -14.65 -15.93
N ASN A 604 14.37 -15.09 -14.89
CA ASN A 604 14.76 -16.48 -14.77
C ASN A 604 14.00 -17.15 -13.60
N GLY A 605 14.50 -17.10 -12.42
CA GLY A 605 13.89 -17.68 -11.21
C GLY A 605 14.96 -18.20 -10.26
N CYS A 606 14.85 -17.84 -8.99
CA CYS A 606 15.74 -18.29 -7.93
C CYS A 606 15.01 -18.35 -6.58
N ALA A 607 15.66 -18.84 -5.55
CA ALA A 607 15.08 -18.90 -4.22
C ALA A 607 14.67 -17.51 -3.68
N ALA A 608 15.44 -16.44 -3.97
CA ALA A 608 15.14 -15.07 -3.52
C ALA A 608 13.85 -14.49 -4.09
N CYS A 609 13.40 -14.96 -5.24
CA CYS A 609 12.13 -14.57 -5.86
C CYS A 609 11.10 -15.72 -5.89
N ALA A 610 11.27 -16.74 -5.05
CA ALA A 610 10.41 -17.93 -5.03
C ALA A 610 10.21 -18.53 -6.44
N HIS A 611 11.31 -18.60 -7.23
CA HIS A 611 11.38 -19.11 -8.60
C HIS A 611 10.49 -18.40 -9.63
N LYS A 612 10.07 -17.14 -9.34
CA LYS A 612 9.16 -16.36 -10.20
C LYS A 612 9.88 -15.49 -11.23
N GLY A 613 11.16 -15.20 -11.04
CA GLY A 613 11.93 -14.25 -11.84
C GLY A 613 11.68 -12.78 -11.54
N TYR A 614 10.64 -12.46 -10.75
CA TYR A 614 10.24 -11.10 -10.39
C TYR A 614 10.15 -10.93 -8.88
N LYS A 615 10.46 -9.71 -8.40
CA LYS A 615 10.34 -9.36 -6.98
C LYS A 615 10.01 -7.88 -6.82
N GLY A 616 8.81 -7.59 -6.32
CA GLY A 616 8.30 -6.23 -6.15
C GLY A 616 7.83 -5.59 -7.46
N ARG A 617 7.41 -4.33 -7.37
CA ARG A 617 6.83 -3.56 -8.48
C ARG A 617 7.52 -2.22 -8.63
N THR A 618 7.46 -1.64 -9.83
CA THR A 618 7.86 -0.28 -10.14
C THR A 618 6.75 0.43 -10.90
N ALA A 619 6.62 1.73 -10.73
CA ALA A 619 5.65 2.49 -11.50
C ALA A 619 6.21 2.81 -12.89
N ILE A 620 5.39 2.67 -13.92
CA ILE A 620 5.58 3.26 -15.24
C ILE A 620 4.66 4.47 -15.28
N LEU A 621 5.21 5.64 -15.57
CA LEU A 621 4.55 6.92 -15.33
C LEU A 621 4.76 7.86 -16.52
N GLU A 622 3.72 8.63 -16.84
CA GLU A 622 3.80 9.85 -17.63
C GLU A 622 3.18 11.01 -16.86
N ILE A 623 3.78 12.18 -16.99
CA ILE A 623 3.29 13.42 -16.37
C ILE A 623 3.17 14.49 -17.45
N MET A 624 1.95 14.92 -17.69
CA MET A 624 1.65 16.03 -18.56
C MET A 624 1.45 17.29 -17.73
N ARG A 625 2.38 18.22 -17.83
CA ARG A 625 2.25 19.52 -17.18
C ARG A 625 1.33 20.41 -18.02
N ILE A 626 0.41 21.08 -17.38
CA ILE A 626 -0.45 22.06 -18.01
C ILE A 626 0.21 23.44 -17.88
N ASP A 627 0.65 23.98 -19.00
CA ASP A 627 1.18 25.33 -19.10
C ASP A 627 0.20 26.23 -19.90
N LYS A 628 0.57 27.49 -20.10
CA LYS A 628 -0.32 28.48 -20.74
C LYS A 628 -0.76 28.07 -22.15
N GLY A 629 0.11 27.43 -22.92
CA GLY A 629 -0.26 26.99 -24.27
C GLY A 629 -1.22 25.80 -24.23
N MET A 630 -1.01 24.87 -23.30
CA MET A 630 -1.96 23.77 -23.10
C MET A 630 -3.30 24.28 -22.55
N ASP A 631 -3.31 25.26 -21.65
CA ASP A 631 -4.54 25.91 -21.17
C ASP A 631 -5.33 26.53 -22.33
N GLU A 632 -4.65 27.21 -23.29
CA GLU A 632 -5.28 27.78 -24.47
C GLU A 632 -5.88 26.70 -25.38
N LEU A 633 -5.16 25.60 -25.58
CA LEU A 633 -5.67 24.46 -26.35
C LEU A 633 -6.90 23.82 -25.68
N ILE A 634 -6.90 23.69 -24.36
CA ILE A 634 -8.05 23.19 -23.59
C ILE A 634 -9.24 24.17 -23.74
N ALA A 635 -9.01 25.48 -23.55
CA ALA A 635 -10.05 26.50 -23.63
C ALA A 635 -10.71 26.57 -25.03
N THR A 636 -9.93 26.32 -26.08
CA THR A 636 -10.40 26.34 -27.46
C THR A 636 -10.94 25.00 -27.97
N HIS A 637 -11.07 23.99 -27.10
CA HIS A 637 -11.48 22.64 -27.45
C HIS A 637 -10.63 22.02 -28.58
N ALA A 638 -9.30 22.22 -28.51
CA ALA A 638 -8.39 21.62 -29.46
C ALA A 638 -8.52 20.10 -29.50
N THR A 639 -8.25 19.48 -30.66
CA THR A 639 -8.29 18.03 -30.78
C THR A 639 -7.19 17.39 -29.93
N ARG A 640 -7.44 16.15 -29.49
CA ARG A 640 -6.45 15.37 -28.71
C ARG A 640 -5.08 15.29 -29.43
N ASN A 641 -5.08 15.12 -30.77
CA ASN A 641 -3.83 15.05 -31.53
C ASN A 641 -3.04 16.36 -31.46
N HIS A 642 -3.71 17.50 -31.63
CA HIS A 642 -3.07 18.80 -31.53
C HIS A 642 -2.50 19.07 -30.10
N MET A 643 -3.25 18.70 -29.06
CA MET A 643 -2.75 18.78 -27.68
C MET A 643 -1.54 17.85 -27.46
N MET A 644 -1.54 16.65 -28.06
CA MET A 644 -0.45 15.69 -27.96
C MET A 644 0.81 16.19 -28.67
N GLU A 645 0.67 16.73 -29.89
CA GLU A 645 1.79 17.36 -30.64
C GLU A 645 2.43 18.47 -29.81
N TYR A 646 1.60 19.39 -29.31
CA TYR A 646 2.07 20.45 -28.44
C TYR A 646 2.80 19.92 -27.19
N ALA A 647 2.24 18.91 -26.51
CA ALA A 647 2.84 18.30 -25.31
C ALA A 647 4.21 17.69 -25.61
N LEU A 648 4.34 16.94 -26.71
CA LEU A 648 5.60 16.33 -27.15
C LEU A 648 6.65 17.37 -27.49
N GLU A 649 6.31 18.46 -28.20
CA GLU A 649 7.21 19.58 -28.49
C GLU A 649 7.69 20.28 -27.20
N ASN A 650 6.89 20.26 -26.14
CA ASN A 650 7.21 20.87 -24.85
C ASN A 650 7.75 19.88 -23.81
N GLY A 651 8.28 18.74 -24.27
CA GLY A 651 9.05 17.81 -23.45
C GLY A 651 8.20 16.82 -22.63
N PHE A 652 6.97 16.56 -23.04
CA PHE A 652 6.18 15.46 -22.49
C PHE A 652 6.78 14.11 -22.89
N ILE A 653 6.97 13.25 -21.90
CA ILE A 653 7.47 11.88 -22.09
C ILE A 653 6.31 10.91 -21.92
N PRO A 654 5.82 10.27 -22.99
CA PRO A 654 4.77 9.26 -22.89
C PRO A 654 5.18 8.06 -22.04
N MET A 655 4.19 7.39 -21.44
CA MET A 655 4.36 6.21 -20.59
C MET A 655 5.17 5.09 -21.26
N VAL A 656 4.98 4.90 -22.55
CA VAL A 656 5.74 3.93 -23.34
C VAL A 656 7.25 4.20 -23.28
N GLN A 657 7.67 5.46 -23.38
CA GLN A 657 9.09 5.83 -23.34
C GLN A 657 9.69 5.64 -21.93
N ASP A 658 8.93 5.96 -20.86
CA ASP A 658 9.34 5.66 -19.50
C ASP A 658 9.52 4.15 -19.28
N GLY A 659 8.59 3.34 -19.84
CA GLY A 659 8.67 1.88 -19.81
C GLY A 659 9.90 1.33 -20.55
N ILE A 660 10.17 1.81 -21.77
CA ILE A 660 11.34 1.43 -22.55
C ILE A 660 12.64 1.77 -21.81
N ALA A 661 12.72 2.96 -21.21
CA ALA A 661 13.88 3.33 -20.41
C ALA A 661 14.13 2.36 -19.26
N LYS A 662 13.08 1.80 -18.65
CA LYS A 662 13.17 0.79 -17.57
C LYS A 662 13.58 -0.59 -18.10
N VAL A 663 13.14 -0.97 -19.30
CA VAL A 663 13.59 -2.21 -19.97
C VAL A 663 15.08 -2.12 -20.25
N LEU A 664 15.55 -1.02 -20.83
CA LEU A 664 16.97 -0.81 -21.15
C LEU A 664 17.86 -0.78 -19.89
N LYS A 665 17.33 -0.31 -18.73
CA LYS A 665 18.00 -0.38 -17.45
C LYS A 665 17.96 -1.76 -16.79
N GLY A 666 17.18 -2.71 -17.34
CA GLY A 666 16.97 -4.02 -16.75
C GLY A 666 16.21 -3.98 -15.43
N GLU A 667 15.31 -3.01 -15.26
CA GLU A 667 14.39 -2.96 -14.12
C GLU A 667 13.18 -3.87 -14.34
N ILE A 668 12.68 -3.91 -15.58
CA ILE A 668 11.60 -4.78 -16.05
C ILE A 668 12.04 -5.47 -17.34
N ASP A 669 11.37 -6.55 -17.75
CA ASP A 669 11.56 -7.14 -19.06
C ASP A 669 10.57 -6.56 -20.09
N LEU A 670 10.83 -6.82 -21.37
CA LEU A 670 9.98 -6.34 -22.45
C LEU A 670 8.59 -6.99 -22.41
N ALA A 671 8.50 -8.25 -22.03
CA ALA A 671 7.24 -8.98 -21.91
C ALA A 671 6.31 -8.33 -20.87
N GLU A 672 6.87 -7.89 -19.73
CA GLU A 672 6.09 -7.19 -18.69
C GLU A 672 5.65 -5.80 -19.19
N LEU A 673 6.49 -5.09 -19.96
CA LEU A 673 6.14 -3.81 -20.55
C LEU A 673 4.95 -3.96 -21.53
N ILE A 674 5.00 -4.92 -22.44
CA ILE A 674 3.92 -5.23 -23.40
C ILE A 674 2.61 -5.58 -22.70
N ASN A 675 2.68 -6.32 -21.57
CA ASN A 675 1.51 -6.68 -20.78
C ASN A 675 0.92 -5.50 -19.97
N THR A 676 1.69 -4.43 -19.78
CA THR A 676 1.34 -3.33 -18.86
C THR A 676 0.93 -2.07 -19.59
N VAL A 677 1.58 -1.76 -20.70
CA VAL A 677 1.38 -0.56 -21.50
C VAL A 677 1.00 -0.98 -22.93
N ASP A 678 0.06 -0.24 -23.52
CA ASP A 678 -0.33 -0.47 -24.92
C ASP A 678 0.81 -0.10 -25.87
N LEU A 679 1.30 -1.10 -26.59
CA LEU A 679 2.36 -0.98 -27.59
C LEU A 679 1.87 -1.40 -28.98
N THR A 680 0.55 -1.46 -29.20
CA THR A 680 -0.05 -1.96 -30.45
C THR A 680 0.47 -1.24 -31.70
N ASP A 681 0.70 0.06 -31.59
CA ASP A 681 1.26 0.88 -32.70
C ASP A 681 2.74 0.56 -33.00
N ARG A 682 3.42 -0.27 -32.19
CA ARG A 682 4.82 -0.63 -32.34
C ARG A 682 5.06 -2.13 -32.58
N LEU A 683 4.02 -2.94 -32.37
CA LEU A 683 4.01 -4.37 -32.63
C LEU A 683 3.61 -4.64 -34.08
#